data_9edc3bfb4382bf6754010aa9957d5194
#
_entry.id   9edc3bfb4382bf6754010aa9957d5194
#
_cell.length_a   1.000
_cell.length_b   1.000
_cell.length_c   1.000
_cell.angle_alpha   90.00
_cell.angle_beta   90.00
_cell.angle_gamma   90.00
#
_symmetry.space_group_name_H-M   'P 1'
#
loop_
_entity.id
_entity.type
_entity.pdbx_description
1 polymer ?
#
loop_
_entity_poly.entity_id
_entity_poly.type
_entity_poly.pdbx_seq_one_letter_code
_entity_poly.pdbx_strand_id
1 'polypeptide(L)'
;MKSLSYSFCFLSFAKFSRFGLAPFRLLLTVSFLAVPVFYASATDAQGADEPSFNGVSAKEVERYTVTAERAYYNQTLNSIFPQYTYDKSNLVGSPHINDILLQSPSVNLNGQGGQIQNINIRGFSRWRIQSLIDGVPIESDRRAGASVGFVPPSFIQGVAVMPGAASTYLGSGAIGGAVDLLLPYNTAPNLQIGWSSNQQTQDYSYADYTGNIDWNLSYRNGNNGSDAQGNTLFDKFEQTALFIRHRPESGVLKEAWTLYSDNRDIGKSSSDFPEDRVTTYPENTHWLGKMTFVFSDIFSSHKASNDTASNNRSSDDISNNDIVSNLWWHQSTLDTHIVRPEDRINESESEALDFGFDVGSNTRINNWQVNWQVQLMGREGVTIDEKELTMVSSATQSLVDEPVIEQPSGLTSSFFISELAYELRTLDASETTVAGIADASRTFGATTLAFGGRLDWQQQSNNVDDVENTNISGFIGASHILSPQWTASVYLSSAFRNPSLTERYFSGETPRGTVLGDADLDTEQATNIQASLSYNSNGLTGSVEVFRQKINHYIERTTVSEDVQVYSNLDSATIQGISYQLDWQQSQGVNRPENNAPGKGYWFAQLNGAWIEGEDNIGSAIADIPPHSQRLTLGYEVSEIRLFSTVVYRASKRDIGDGEKELDNVTTVDIGAAWQFNQRTSLQASWRNLTNQQYYVSADDKAAFAQGESVQLALTFLL
;
A
#
# COMPACT_ATOMS: atom_id res chain seq x y z
N MET A 1 -18.64 -47.25 16.62
CA MET A 1 -18.49 -47.68 15.22
C MET A 1 -19.51 -46.94 14.37
N LYS A 2 -19.15 -45.83 13.79
CA LYS A 2 -19.73 -45.25 12.58
C LYS A 2 -18.65 -44.35 11.98
N SER A 3 -18.12 -44.77 10.86
CA SER A 3 -17.10 -44.08 10.06
C SER A 3 -17.72 -42.87 9.41
N LEU A 4 -17.21 -41.68 9.65
CA LEU A 4 -17.41 -40.48 8.84
C LEU A 4 -16.19 -40.33 7.93
N SER A 5 -16.38 -40.61 6.65
CA SER A 5 -15.42 -40.34 5.60
C SER A 5 -15.51 -38.85 5.24
N TYR A 6 -14.44 -38.10 5.48
CA TYR A 6 -14.26 -36.76 4.95
C TYR A 6 -13.58 -36.86 3.58
N SER A 7 -14.30 -36.47 2.54
CA SER A 7 -13.71 -36.25 1.23
C SER A 7 -13.01 -34.89 1.24
N PHE A 8 -11.68 -34.91 1.21
CA PHE A 8 -10.88 -33.74 0.91
C PHE A 8 -10.91 -33.49 -0.60
N CYS A 9 -11.44 -32.34 -0.99
CA CYS A 9 -11.33 -31.85 -2.35
C CYS A 9 -9.89 -31.37 -2.56
N PHE A 10 -9.09 -32.17 -3.32
CA PHE A 10 -7.77 -31.74 -3.77
C PHE A 10 -7.95 -30.67 -4.84
N LEU A 11 -7.63 -29.42 -4.50
CA LEU A 11 -7.37 -28.39 -5.50
C LEU A 11 -6.10 -28.80 -6.27
N SER A 12 -6.29 -28.95 -7.56
CA SER A 12 -5.27 -29.41 -8.51
C SER A 12 -4.19 -28.33 -8.68
N PHE A 13 -3.02 -28.54 -8.08
CA PHE A 13 -1.79 -27.80 -8.35
C PHE A 13 -1.21 -28.21 -9.71
N ALA A 14 -1.83 -27.81 -10.80
CA ALA A 14 -1.42 -28.23 -12.15
C ALA A 14 -0.70 -27.15 -12.98
N LYS A 15 -0.08 -26.13 -12.37
CA LYS A 15 0.72 -25.13 -13.12
C LYS A 15 2.15 -24.90 -12.61
N PHE A 16 2.71 -25.78 -11.79
CA PHE A 16 4.09 -25.64 -11.27
C PHE A 16 5.21 -26.15 -12.19
N SER A 17 4.99 -26.35 -13.48
CA SER A 17 5.97 -27.02 -14.35
C SER A 17 6.73 -26.11 -15.34
N ARG A 18 6.67 -24.79 -15.25
CA ARG A 18 7.36 -23.92 -16.22
C ARG A 18 8.62 -23.20 -15.71
N PHE A 19 8.90 -23.21 -14.43
CA PHE A 19 10.16 -22.63 -13.94
C PHE A 19 11.29 -23.65 -13.95
N GLY A 20 12.29 -23.44 -14.80
CA GLY A 20 13.52 -24.24 -14.89
C GLY A 20 14.46 -24.01 -13.69
N LEU A 21 14.04 -24.40 -12.49
CA LEU A 21 14.80 -24.27 -11.24
C LEU A 21 15.83 -25.41 -11.12
N ALA A 22 16.97 -25.31 -11.76
CA ALA A 22 18.07 -26.25 -11.56
C ALA A 22 18.92 -26.01 -10.28
N PRO A 23 19.17 -24.82 -9.70
CA PRO A 23 19.93 -24.71 -8.45
C PRO A 23 19.08 -24.64 -7.16
N PHE A 24 17.79 -24.35 -7.20
CA PHE A 24 16.97 -24.13 -5.99
C PHE A 24 16.29 -25.40 -5.41
N ARG A 25 16.48 -26.56 -6.02
CA ARG A 25 15.90 -27.81 -5.50
C ARG A 25 16.41 -28.26 -4.13
N LEU A 26 17.46 -27.64 -3.59
CA LEU A 26 18.05 -28.07 -2.31
C LEU A 26 17.54 -27.34 -1.08
N LEU A 27 16.83 -26.22 -1.23
CA LEU A 27 16.31 -25.43 -0.08
C LEU A 27 14.80 -25.62 0.19
N LEU A 28 14.04 -26.15 -0.77
CA LEU A 28 12.58 -26.33 -0.63
C LEU A 28 12.15 -27.71 -0.11
N THR A 29 13.09 -28.65 0.08
CA THR A 29 12.78 -30.01 0.60
C THR A 29 12.83 -30.14 2.11
N VAL A 30 13.05 -29.07 2.89
CA VAL A 30 13.19 -29.14 4.36
C VAL A 30 11.92 -28.72 5.12
N SER A 31 10.82 -28.37 4.49
CA SER A 31 9.73 -27.68 5.21
C SER A 31 8.38 -28.38 5.30
N PHE A 32 8.27 -29.66 5.09
CA PHE A 32 7.07 -30.41 5.48
C PHE A 32 7.43 -31.65 6.29
N LEU A 33 7.99 -31.43 7.49
CA LEU A 33 7.95 -32.46 8.53
C LEU A 33 6.61 -32.31 9.25
N ALA A 34 5.81 -33.37 9.12
CA ALA A 34 4.52 -33.53 9.76
C ALA A 34 4.60 -33.25 11.27
N VAL A 35 3.83 -32.28 11.72
CA VAL A 35 3.55 -32.09 13.15
C VAL A 35 2.62 -33.22 13.57
N PRO A 36 2.99 -34.08 14.52
CA PRO A 36 2.07 -35.06 15.07
C PRO A 36 1.01 -34.35 15.91
N VAL A 37 -0.23 -34.48 15.50
CA VAL A 37 -1.38 -34.06 16.31
C VAL A 37 -1.45 -34.99 17.52
N PHE A 38 -1.04 -34.51 18.69
CA PHE A 38 -1.32 -35.17 19.95
C PHE A 38 -2.77 -34.86 20.35
N TYR A 39 -3.63 -35.88 20.30
CA TYR A 39 -4.89 -35.88 21.00
C TYR A 39 -4.64 -35.92 22.50
N ALA A 40 -4.84 -34.85 23.22
CA ALA A 40 -4.98 -34.85 24.65
C ALA A 40 -6.43 -35.18 24.99
N SER A 41 -6.64 -36.33 25.61
CA SER A 41 -7.92 -36.71 26.22
C SER A 41 -8.20 -35.82 27.42
N ALA A 42 -9.34 -35.12 27.41
CA ALA A 42 -9.84 -34.41 28.57
C ALA A 42 -10.09 -35.40 29.72
N THR A 43 -9.34 -35.25 30.79
CA THR A 43 -9.70 -35.79 32.12
C THR A 43 -10.26 -34.63 32.93
N ASP A 44 -11.48 -34.84 33.44
CA ASP A 44 -12.16 -33.95 34.37
C ASP A 44 -11.22 -33.56 35.54
N ALA A 45 -10.91 -32.27 35.64
CA ALA A 45 -10.41 -31.64 36.85
C ALA A 45 -11.45 -30.61 37.31
N GLN A 46 -12.26 -31.02 38.26
CA GLN A 46 -13.08 -30.11 39.08
C GLN A 46 -12.14 -29.26 39.94
N GLY A 47 -12.36 -27.95 39.90
CA GLY A 47 -11.92 -26.99 40.90
C GLY A 47 -10.65 -26.22 40.57
N ALA A 48 -10.80 -25.15 39.82
CA ALA A 48 -9.96 -23.95 39.91
C ALA A 48 -10.87 -22.74 39.70
N ASP A 49 -10.79 -21.79 40.63
CA ASP A 49 -11.52 -20.54 40.67
C ASP A 49 -11.47 -19.83 39.31
N GLU A 50 -12.65 -19.37 38.83
CA GLU A 50 -12.71 -18.44 37.73
C GLU A 50 -11.87 -17.21 38.06
N PRO A 51 -10.90 -16.80 37.19
CA PRO A 51 -10.33 -15.47 37.32
C PRO A 51 -11.46 -14.48 37.06
N SER A 52 -11.87 -13.77 38.09
CA SER A 52 -12.76 -12.65 37.99
C SER A 52 -12.16 -11.64 37.01
N PHE A 53 -12.69 -11.59 35.78
CA PHE A 53 -12.51 -10.48 34.86
C PHE A 53 -13.20 -9.26 35.48
N ASN A 54 -12.52 -8.63 36.42
CA ASN A 54 -12.89 -7.31 36.89
C ASN A 54 -12.69 -6.35 35.71
N GLY A 55 -13.81 -5.96 35.14
CA GLY A 55 -14.11 -4.73 34.47
C GLY A 55 -12.94 -4.05 33.75
N VAL A 56 -12.60 -4.47 32.53
CA VAL A 56 -12.02 -3.53 31.57
C VAL A 56 -13.19 -2.62 31.17
N SER A 57 -13.23 -1.47 31.85
CA SER A 57 -14.09 -0.34 31.47
C SER A 57 -13.88 -0.04 30.00
N ALA A 58 -14.96 0.08 29.21
CA ALA A 58 -14.99 0.55 27.83
C ALA A 58 -14.49 2.01 27.67
N LYS A 59 -13.50 2.45 28.45
CA LYS A 59 -13.03 3.81 28.61
C LYS A 59 -11.60 4.07 28.22
N GLU A 60 -10.90 3.08 27.77
CA GLU A 60 -9.63 3.26 27.09
C GLU A 60 -9.74 2.55 25.73
N VAL A 61 -10.40 3.21 24.78
CA VAL A 61 -9.82 3.22 23.44
C VAL A 61 -8.53 4.03 23.64
N GLU A 62 -7.52 3.39 24.24
CA GLU A 62 -6.16 3.84 24.06
C GLU A 62 -6.02 4.01 22.56
N ARG A 63 -5.70 5.22 22.13
CA ARG A 63 -5.03 5.42 20.87
C ARG A 63 -3.78 4.57 21.00
N TYR A 64 -3.86 3.34 20.55
CA TYR A 64 -2.68 2.60 20.21
C TYR A 64 -2.06 3.38 19.07
N THR A 65 -1.22 4.32 19.43
CA THR A 65 -0.14 4.71 18.57
C THR A 65 0.54 3.38 18.34
N VAL A 66 0.39 2.80 17.13
CA VAL A 66 1.09 1.60 16.72
C VAL A 66 2.55 2.00 16.57
N THR A 67 3.15 2.39 17.68
CA THR A 67 4.60 2.49 17.87
C THR A 67 5.15 1.12 18.25
N ALA A 68 4.33 0.09 18.12
CA ALA A 68 4.70 -1.26 18.40
C ALA A 68 5.77 -1.70 17.42
N GLU A 69 6.93 -1.98 17.95
CA GLU A 69 7.85 -3.06 17.58
C GLU A 69 8.26 -3.27 16.10
N ARG A 70 7.57 -2.67 15.14
CA ARG A 70 7.92 -2.64 13.73
C ARG A 70 9.09 -1.73 13.41
N ALA A 71 9.46 -0.94 14.35
CA ALA A 71 10.37 0.17 14.23
C ALA A 71 11.83 -0.21 14.46
N TYR A 72 12.23 -1.40 14.10
CA TYR A 72 13.67 -1.66 14.07
C TYR A 72 14.38 -0.62 13.18
N TYR A 73 13.76 -0.25 12.05
CA TYR A 73 14.19 0.81 11.16
C TYR A 73 13.84 2.23 11.63
N ASN A 74 12.82 2.37 12.46
CA ASN A 74 12.10 3.63 12.64
C ASN A 74 12.43 4.36 13.96
N GLN A 75 13.18 3.79 14.88
CA GLN A 75 13.47 4.48 16.14
C GLN A 75 14.28 5.77 15.92
N THR A 76 15.20 5.77 14.95
CA THR A 76 15.95 6.97 14.59
C THR A 76 15.13 7.90 13.69
N LEU A 77 14.36 7.35 12.73
CA LEU A 77 13.45 8.10 11.87
C LEU A 77 12.36 8.81 12.68
N ASN A 78 11.72 8.13 13.62
CA ASN A 78 10.62 8.68 14.43
C ASN A 78 11.02 9.90 15.26
N SER A 79 12.29 10.10 15.56
CA SER A 79 12.75 11.25 16.33
C SER A 79 12.99 12.50 15.49
N ILE A 80 13.19 12.38 14.18
CA ILE A 80 13.65 13.48 13.32
C ILE A 80 12.87 13.55 12.02
N PHE A 81 12.55 12.39 11.40
CA PHE A 81 11.81 12.31 10.15
C PHE A 81 10.32 12.19 10.44
N PRO A 82 9.46 13.04 9.87
CA PRO A 82 8.03 12.92 10.07
C PRO A 82 7.52 11.64 9.44
N GLN A 83 7.14 10.71 10.28
CA GLN A 83 6.33 9.56 9.92
C GLN A 83 4.93 9.77 10.47
N TYR A 84 3.94 9.66 9.60
CA TYR A 84 2.54 9.81 9.97
C TYR A 84 1.88 8.43 9.97
N THR A 85 1.28 8.05 11.08
CA THR A 85 0.51 6.81 11.18
C THR A 85 -0.97 7.13 11.28
N TYR A 86 -1.76 6.54 10.39
CA TYR A 86 -3.20 6.72 10.32
C TYR A 86 -3.89 5.40 10.64
N ASP A 87 -4.76 5.40 11.64
CA ASP A 87 -5.52 4.23 12.06
C ASP A 87 -6.83 4.13 11.26
N LYS A 88 -7.18 2.93 10.85
CA LYS A 88 -8.44 2.62 10.18
C LYS A 88 -9.67 2.97 11.03
N SER A 89 -9.58 2.92 12.36
CA SER A 89 -10.70 3.23 13.25
C SER A 89 -11.26 4.65 13.09
N ASN A 90 -10.47 5.56 12.49
CA ASN A 90 -10.92 6.91 12.18
C ASN A 90 -11.88 7.00 10.99
N LEU A 91 -11.99 5.94 10.19
CA LEU A 91 -12.89 5.85 9.03
C LEU A 91 -14.20 5.17 9.40
N VAL A 92 -15.26 5.57 8.74
CA VAL A 92 -16.62 5.02 8.92
C VAL A 92 -17.15 4.52 7.58
N GLY A 93 -17.80 3.37 7.61
CA GLY A 93 -18.34 2.69 6.44
C GLY A 93 -17.50 1.50 6.00
N SER A 94 -17.56 1.13 4.73
CA SER A 94 -16.72 0.11 4.09
C SER A 94 -15.60 0.83 3.31
N PRO A 95 -14.48 1.21 3.96
CA PRO A 95 -13.48 2.03 3.32
C PRO A 95 -12.76 1.26 2.24
N HIS A 96 -12.46 1.93 1.13
CA HIS A 96 -11.41 1.49 0.24
C HIS A 96 -10.03 1.80 0.87
N ILE A 97 -9.00 1.08 0.46
CA ILE A 97 -7.63 1.34 0.94
C ILE A 97 -7.23 2.80 0.70
N ASN A 98 -7.68 3.37 -0.41
CA ASN A 98 -7.44 4.76 -0.80
C ASN A 98 -7.96 5.77 0.25
N ASP A 99 -9.06 5.47 0.92
CA ASP A 99 -9.62 6.35 1.95
C ASP A 99 -8.73 6.43 3.19
N ILE A 100 -8.03 5.34 3.51
CA ILE A 100 -7.08 5.31 4.61
C ILE A 100 -5.85 6.16 4.26
N LEU A 101 -5.35 6.02 3.04
CA LEU A 101 -4.21 6.76 2.52
C LEU A 101 -4.46 8.27 2.47
N LEU A 102 -5.65 8.68 2.01
CA LEU A 102 -6.04 10.09 1.89
C LEU A 102 -6.26 10.82 3.23
N GLN A 103 -6.08 10.16 4.36
CA GLN A 103 -5.99 10.85 5.66
C GLN A 103 -4.68 11.63 5.81
N SER A 104 -3.63 11.22 5.11
CA SER A 104 -2.36 11.94 5.12
C SER A 104 -2.42 13.20 4.25
N PRO A 105 -1.99 14.38 4.75
CA PRO A 105 -1.95 15.60 3.96
C PRO A 105 -0.98 15.52 2.77
N SER A 106 0.03 14.65 2.86
CA SER A 106 1.05 14.50 1.82
C SER A 106 0.66 13.52 0.72
N VAL A 107 -0.43 12.76 0.90
CA VAL A 107 -0.87 11.71 -0.03
C VAL A 107 -2.01 12.19 -0.90
N ASN A 108 -1.88 11.95 -2.18
CA ASN A 108 -2.93 12.07 -3.20
C ASN A 108 -2.98 10.77 -4.00
N LEU A 109 -3.97 10.66 -4.87
CA LEU A 109 -4.10 9.54 -5.80
C LEU A 109 -3.94 10.05 -7.22
N ASN A 110 -3.31 9.24 -8.05
CA ASN A 110 -3.09 9.53 -9.45
C ASN A 110 -3.61 8.40 -10.36
N GLY A 111 -3.68 8.65 -11.67
CA GLY A 111 -4.15 7.69 -12.66
C GLY A 111 -5.64 7.77 -12.95
N GLN A 112 -6.19 6.71 -13.55
CA GLN A 112 -7.49 6.77 -14.22
C GLN A 112 -8.70 6.57 -13.30
N GLY A 113 -8.54 5.97 -12.13
CA GLY A 113 -9.62 5.65 -11.19
C GLY A 113 -9.81 4.15 -10.95
N GLY A 114 -10.85 3.76 -10.20
CA GLY A 114 -11.13 2.38 -9.83
C GLY A 114 -10.20 1.82 -8.74
N GLN A 115 -10.06 0.50 -8.69
CA GLN A 115 -9.22 -0.21 -7.70
C GLN A 115 -7.71 0.03 -7.92
N ILE A 116 -7.30 0.30 -9.15
CA ILE A 116 -5.89 0.38 -9.56
C ILE A 116 -5.50 1.86 -9.72
N GLN A 117 -5.49 2.59 -8.60
CA GLN A 117 -4.95 3.94 -8.52
C GLN A 117 -3.55 3.94 -7.94
N ASN A 118 -2.69 4.79 -8.48
CA ASN A 118 -1.34 4.97 -7.97
C ASN A 118 -1.33 5.96 -6.79
N ILE A 119 -0.52 5.63 -5.80
CA ILE A 119 -0.22 6.54 -4.69
C ILE A 119 0.67 7.66 -5.23
N ASN A 120 0.37 8.88 -4.80
CA ASN A 120 1.17 10.06 -5.05
C ASN A 120 1.53 10.71 -3.70
N ILE A 121 2.82 10.91 -3.45
CA ILE A 121 3.33 11.61 -2.27
C ILE A 121 4.08 12.85 -2.75
N ARG A 122 3.56 14.04 -2.42
CA ARG A 122 4.22 15.33 -2.72
C ARG A 122 4.55 15.53 -4.21
N GLY A 123 3.73 15.02 -5.12
CA GLY A 123 3.99 15.09 -6.56
C GLY A 123 4.84 13.95 -7.13
N PHE A 124 5.30 13.05 -6.29
CA PHE A 124 5.94 11.82 -6.74
C PHE A 124 4.92 10.70 -6.85
N SER A 125 5.04 9.87 -7.87
CA SER A 125 4.16 8.74 -8.11
C SER A 125 4.93 7.56 -8.71
N ARG A 126 4.28 6.40 -8.80
CA ARG A 126 4.81 5.19 -9.44
C ARG A 126 6.09 4.72 -8.78
N TRP A 127 7.14 4.42 -9.55
CA TRP A 127 8.45 3.91 -9.12
C TRP A 127 9.25 4.88 -8.24
N ARG A 128 8.73 6.09 -7.96
CA ARG A 128 9.33 7.07 -7.04
C ARG A 128 8.78 6.97 -5.62
N ILE A 129 7.78 6.11 -5.41
CA ILE A 129 7.17 5.84 -4.10
C ILE A 129 7.34 4.37 -3.80
N GLN A 130 7.98 4.06 -2.66
CA GLN A 130 8.06 2.69 -2.18
C GLN A 130 6.77 2.33 -1.45
N SER A 131 6.02 1.38 -2.01
CA SER A 131 4.89 0.76 -1.32
C SER A 131 5.36 -0.47 -0.57
N LEU A 132 4.88 -0.62 0.67
CA LEU A 132 5.22 -1.76 1.52
C LEU A 132 3.95 -2.36 2.12
N ILE A 133 4.01 -3.64 2.44
CA ILE A 133 3.00 -4.33 3.24
C ILE A 133 3.72 -4.98 4.41
N ASP A 134 3.55 -4.40 5.60
CA ASP A 134 4.23 -4.85 6.83
C ASP A 134 5.76 -4.97 6.65
N GLY A 135 6.34 -4.00 5.92
CA GLY A 135 7.75 -3.91 5.60
C GLY A 135 8.21 -4.76 4.40
N VAL A 136 7.32 -5.52 3.73
CA VAL A 136 7.62 -6.22 2.48
C VAL A 136 7.43 -5.26 1.31
N PRO A 137 8.47 -4.98 0.50
CA PRO A 137 8.36 -4.13 -0.67
C PRO A 137 7.42 -4.72 -1.72
N ILE A 138 6.63 -3.86 -2.35
CA ILE A 138 5.78 -4.19 -3.49
C ILE A 138 6.37 -3.50 -4.70
N GLU A 139 7.00 -4.29 -5.54
CA GLU A 139 7.56 -3.86 -6.81
C GLU A 139 6.61 -4.21 -7.96
N SER A 140 6.64 -3.44 -9.01
CA SER A 140 5.88 -3.75 -10.21
C SER A 140 6.45 -3.06 -11.44
N ASP A 141 6.48 -3.79 -12.53
CA ASP A 141 6.92 -3.29 -13.83
C ASP A 141 5.77 -2.71 -14.66
N ARG A 142 4.54 -2.95 -14.24
CA ARG A 142 3.35 -2.31 -14.82
C ARG A 142 2.78 -1.26 -13.87
N ARG A 143 2.36 -0.12 -14.41
CA ARG A 143 1.70 0.95 -13.62
C ARG A 143 0.54 0.43 -12.76
N ALA A 144 -0.23 -0.49 -13.29
CA ALA A 144 -1.37 -1.08 -12.60
C ALA A 144 -0.95 -1.93 -11.40
N GLY A 145 0.17 -2.65 -11.49
CA GLY A 145 0.68 -3.51 -10.43
C GLY A 145 1.27 -2.74 -9.23
N ALA A 146 1.65 -1.46 -9.39
CA ALA A 146 2.13 -0.64 -8.28
C ALA A 146 1.03 -0.22 -7.29
N SER A 147 -0.24 -0.54 -7.56
CA SER A 147 -1.35 -0.27 -6.66
C SER A 147 -1.39 -1.29 -5.52
N VAL A 148 -1.59 -0.80 -4.29
CA VAL A 148 -1.81 -1.65 -3.11
C VAL A 148 -3.30 -2.03 -2.93
N GLY A 149 -4.15 -1.74 -3.90
CA GLY A 149 -5.59 -2.04 -3.89
C GLY A 149 -5.92 -3.53 -3.83
N PHE A 150 -4.94 -4.39 -4.09
CA PHE A 150 -5.10 -5.85 -3.95
C PHE A 150 -5.20 -6.31 -2.49
N VAL A 151 -4.87 -5.47 -1.51
CA VAL A 151 -5.02 -5.80 -0.07
C VAL A 151 -6.40 -5.39 0.40
N PRO A 152 -7.23 -6.31 0.94
CA PRO A 152 -8.53 -5.94 1.48
C PRO A 152 -8.38 -4.95 2.65
N PRO A 153 -9.23 -3.91 2.75
CA PRO A 153 -9.21 -2.99 3.89
C PRO A 153 -9.42 -3.68 5.24
N SER A 154 -10.10 -4.84 5.27
CA SER A 154 -10.26 -5.63 6.49
C SER A 154 -8.95 -6.19 7.05
N PHE A 155 -7.93 -6.37 6.19
CA PHE A 155 -6.58 -6.85 6.58
C PHE A 155 -5.66 -5.73 7.05
N ILE A 156 -6.10 -4.48 7.04
CA ILE A 156 -5.27 -3.33 7.39
C ILE A 156 -5.70 -2.79 8.75
N GLN A 157 -4.75 -2.59 9.64
CA GLN A 157 -4.96 -1.88 10.90
C GLN A 157 -4.77 -0.37 10.72
N GLY A 158 -3.79 0.02 9.92
CA GLY A 158 -3.46 1.40 9.63
C GLY A 158 -2.44 1.53 8.51
N VAL A 159 -2.00 2.73 8.28
CA VAL A 159 -1.00 3.08 7.26
C VAL A 159 0.05 3.98 7.87
N ALA A 160 1.33 3.68 7.64
CA ALA A 160 2.43 4.58 7.93
C ALA A 160 2.87 5.27 6.63
N VAL A 161 2.95 6.59 6.65
CA VAL A 161 3.40 7.41 5.51
C VAL A 161 4.69 8.11 5.88
N MET A 162 5.71 7.95 5.07
CA MET A 162 7.01 8.61 5.18
C MET A 162 7.20 9.52 3.96
N PRO A 163 6.82 10.80 4.03
CA PRO A 163 6.96 11.70 2.90
C PRO A 163 8.38 12.25 2.79
N GLY A 164 8.92 12.33 1.56
CA GLY A 164 10.25 12.85 1.25
C GLY A 164 11.29 11.76 1.05
N ALA A 165 12.55 12.16 0.88
CA ALA A 165 13.64 11.30 0.45
C ALA A 165 14.02 10.25 1.51
N ALA A 166 13.51 9.03 1.40
CA ALA A 166 13.67 7.93 2.34
C ALA A 166 14.64 6.84 1.83
N SER A 167 15.38 7.07 0.73
CA SER A 167 16.25 6.06 0.11
C SER A 167 17.34 5.52 1.04
N THR A 168 17.78 6.28 2.06
CA THR A 168 18.77 5.79 3.03
C THR A 168 18.30 4.50 3.73
N TYR A 169 17.00 4.36 3.98
CA TYR A 169 16.46 3.16 4.63
C TYR A 169 15.87 2.16 3.64
N LEU A 170 15.22 2.65 2.57
CA LEU A 170 14.40 1.82 1.69
C LEU A 170 15.03 1.60 0.31
N GLY A 171 16.15 2.27 -0.01
CA GLY A 171 16.84 2.11 -1.27
C GLY A 171 16.20 2.85 -2.43
N SER A 172 16.39 2.31 -3.63
CA SER A 172 15.74 2.78 -4.87
C SER A 172 14.23 2.75 -4.73
N GLY A 173 13.52 3.67 -5.40
CA GLY A 173 12.04 3.75 -5.34
C GLY A 173 11.50 4.60 -4.21
N ALA A 174 12.27 4.95 -3.18
CA ALA A 174 11.82 5.81 -2.07
C ALA A 174 12.32 7.27 -2.19
N ILE A 175 12.52 7.77 -3.41
CA ILE A 175 12.99 9.14 -3.66
C ILE A 175 11.92 10.18 -3.27
N GLY A 176 10.64 9.87 -3.48
CA GLY A 176 9.50 10.71 -3.09
C GLY A 176 8.92 10.38 -1.73
N GLY A 177 9.27 9.22 -1.18
CA GLY A 177 8.76 8.74 0.10
C GLY A 177 8.30 7.29 0.06
N ALA A 178 7.61 6.87 1.11
CA ALA A 178 7.09 5.51 1.21
C ALA A 178 5.74 5.46 1.93
N VAL A 179 5.02 4.37 1.66
CA VAL A 179 3.78 4.00 2.34
C VAL A 179 3.89 2.54 2.80
N ASP A 180 3.65 2.27 4.07
CA ASP A 180 3.59 0.92 4.62
C ASP A 180 2.17 0.62 5.14
N LEU A 181 1.53 -0.39 4.55
CA LEU A 181 0.24 -0.91 5.01
C LEU A 181 0.47 -1.85 6.19
N LEU A 182 -0.01 -1.44 7.34
CA LEU A 182 0.19 -2.15 8.60
C LEU A 182 -0.86 -3.25 8.77
N LEU A 183 -0.43 -4.51 8.75
CA LEU A 183 -1.30 -5.66 9.02
C LEU A 183 -1.62 -5.76 10.52
N PRO A 184 -2.79 -6.30 10.93
CA PRO A 184 -3.16 -6.40 12.34
C PRO A 184 -2.18 -7.27 13.13
N TYR A 185 -1.72 -6.78 14.29
CA TYR A 185 -0.84 -7.55 15.15
C TYR A 185 -1.61 -8.56 16.01
N ASN A 186 -2.74 -8.16 16.59
CA ASN A 186 -3.66 -9.04 17.32
C ASN A 186 -5.07 -8.82 16.79
N THR A 187 -5.69 -9.88 16.30
CA THR A 187 -7.04 -9.80 15.78
C THR A 187 -8.00 -10.50 16.75
N ALA A 188 -8.90 -9.72 17.36
CA ALA A 188 -10.02 -10.35 18.06
C ALA A 188 -10.91 -11.06 17.03
N PRO A 189 -11.45 -12.25 17.35
CA PRO A 189 -12.38 -12.95 16.48
C PRO A 189 -13.54 -12.03 16.09
N ASN A 190 -13.75 -11.86 14.79
CA ASN A 190 -14.80 -10.96 14.30
C ASN A 190 -15.32 -11.37 12.93
N LEU A 191 -16.57 -10.99 12.67
CA LEU A 191 -17.21 -11.02 11.36
C LEU A 191 -17.56 -9.59 10.96
N GLN A 192 -17.16 -9.17 9.76
CA GLN A 192 -17.52 -7.89 9.20
C GLN A 192 -18.34 -8.09 7.92
N ILE A 193 -19.38 -7.29 7.75
CA ILE A 193 -20.23 -7.26 6.56
C ILE A 193 -20.35 -5.82 6.13
N GLY A 194 -19.95 -5.53 4.89
CA GLY A 194 -20.02 -4.20 4.28
C GLY A 194 -20.88 -4.17 3.03
N TRP A 195 -21.41 -2.99 2.73
CA TRP A 195 -22.19 -2.72 1.54
C TRP A 195 -22.09 -1.25 1.12
N SER A 196 -22.12 -0.99 -0.19
CA SER A 196 -22.24 0.37 -0.73
C SER A 196 -23.32 0.46 -1.82
N SER A 197 -23.97 1.63 -1.94
CA SER A 197 -25.09 1.80 -2.87
C SER A 197 -24.64 2.05 -4.31
N ASN A 198 -23.58 2.83 -4.56
CA ASN A 198 -23.20 3.24 -5.92
C ASN A 198 -22.68 2.04 -6.71
N GLN A 199 -21.63 1.39 -6.25
CA GLN A 199 -21.02 0.22 -6.90
C GLN A 199 -21.69 -1.10 -6.49
N GLN A 200 -22.67 -1.05 -5.59
CA GLN A 200 -23.32 -2.23 -4.98
C GLN A 200 -22.30 -3.21 -4.39
N THR A 201 -21.23 -2.66 -3.82
CA THR A 201 -20.15 -3.47 -3.22
C THR A 201 -20.71 -4.35 -2.13
N GLN A 202 -20.19 -5.56 -2.04
CA GLN A 202 -20.42 -6.50 -0.95
C GLN A 202 -19.06 -6.91 -0.39
N ASP A 203 -18.89 -6.68 0.91
CA ASP A 203 -17.65 -6.99 1.63
C ASP A 203 -17.97 -7.95 2.76
N TYR A 204 -17.26 -9.08 2.80
CA TYR A 204 -17.35 -10.07 3.87
C TYR A 204 -15.95 -10.37 4.37
N SER A 205 -15.71 -10.27 5.67
CA SER A 205 -14.46 -10.73 6.24
C SER A 205 -14.69 -11.44 7.57
N TYR A 206 -13.92 -12.48 7.79
CA TYR A 206 -13.91 -13.24 9.02
C TYR A 206 -12.48 -13.41 9.52
N ALA A 207 -12.24 -13.03 10.76
CA ALA A 207 -10.96 -13.17 11.42
C ALA A 207 -11.09 -13.96 12.71
N ASP A 208 -10.11 -14.81 12.97
CA ASP A 208 -10.05 -15.65 14.17
C ASP A 208 -8.61 -16.03 14.49
N TYR A 209 -8.40 -16.70 15.61
CA TYR A 209 -7.11 -17.25 15.99
C TYR A 209 -7.23 -18.66 16.56
N THR A 210 -6.17 -19.45 16.44
CA THR A 210 -6.06 -20.77 17.04
C THR A 210 -4.66 -20.93 17.63
N GLY A 211 -4.55 -20.91 18.95
CA GLY A 211 -3.24 -20.87 19.63
C GLY A 211 -2.45 -19.64 19.20
N ASN A 212 -1.28 -19.87 18.59
CA ASN A 212 -0.38 -18.81 18.16
C ASN A 212 -0.51 -18.47 16.66
N ILE A 213 -1.60 -18.88 16.03
CA ILE A 213 -1.89 -18.63 14.61
C ILE A 213 -3.14 -17.76 14.51
N ASP A 214 -2.96 -16.55 13.97
CA ASP A 214 -4.04 -15.66 13.57
C ASP A 214 -4.32 -15.87 12.09
N TRP A 215 -5.59 -15.78 11.68
CA TRP A 215 -5.96 -15.85 10.28
C TRP A 215 -7.15 -14.95 9.97
N ASN A 216 -7.21 -14.48 8.73
CA ASN A 216 -8.27 -13.63 8.24
C ASN A 216 -8.61 -14.00 6.79
N LEU A 217 -9.89 -14.15 6.50
CA LEU A 217 -10.44 -14.42 5.17
C LEU A 217 -11.32 -13.26 4.75
N SER A 218 -11.18 -12.80 3.50
CA SER A 218 -11.98 -11.73 2.93
C SER A 218 -12.48 -12.10 1.54
N TYR A 219 -13.74 -11.75 1.27
CA TYR A 219 -14.33 -11.75 -0.06
C TYR A 219 -15.02 -10.42 -0.29
N ARG A 220 -14.73 -9.81 -1.44
CA ARG A 220 -15.30 -8.54 -1.83
C ARG A 220 -15.67 -8.57 -3.30
N ASN A 221 -16.77 -7.97 -3.66
CA ASN A 221 -17.12 -7.70 -5.04
C ASN A 221 -17.79 -6.34 -5.20
N GLY A 222 -17.70 -5.75 -6.36
CA GLY A 222 -18.38 -4.53 -6.74
C GLY A 222 -18.73 -4.56 -8.23
N ASN A 223 -19.94 -4.11 -8.54
CA ASN A 223 -20.36 -3.88 -9.92
C ASN A 223 -19.71 -2.58 -10.45
N ASN A 224 -19.96 -2.24 -11.71
CA ASN A 224 -19.64 -0.92 -12.22
C ASN A 224 -20.41 0.15 -11.45
N GLY A 225 -19.71 1.18 -10.99
CA GLY A 225 -20.31 2.34 -10.36
C GLY A 225 -20.88 3.33 -11.38
N SER A 226 -21.33 4.47 -10.88
CA SER A 226 -21.76 5.60 -11.70
C SER A 226 -21.19 6.92 -11.18
N ASP A 227 -20.94 7.86 -12.11
CA ASP A 227 -20.55 9.23 -11.78
C ASP A 227 -21.77 10.04 -11.27
N ALA A 228 -21.56 11.33 -11.00
CA ALA A 228 -22.62 12.21 -10.49
C ALA A 228 -23.76 12.49 -11.51
N GLN A 229 -23.54 12.23 -12.78
CA GLN A 229 -24.55 12.35 -13.84
C GLN A 229 -25.24 11.02 -14.15
N GLY A 230 -24.83 9.93 -13.52
CA GLY A 230 -25.36 8.59 -13.74
C GLY A 230 -24.69 7.85 -14.90
N ASN A 231 -23.58 8.35 -15.45
CA ASN A 231 -22.81 7.62 -16.45
C ASN A 231 -22.08 6.46 -15.78
N THR A 232 -22.00 5.32 -16.48
CA THR A 232 -21.35 4.13 -15.97
C THR A 232 -19.84 4.34 -15.87
N LEU A 233 -19.28 4.04 -14.68
CA LEU A 233 -17.86 3.88 -14.46
C LEU A 233 -17.52 2.40 -14.59
N PHE A 234 -16.56 2.08 -15.44
CA PHE A 234 -16.17 0.67 -15.65
C PHE A 234 -15.11 0.28 -14.62
N ASP A 235 -15.53 0.14 -13.37
CA ASP A 235 -14.67 -0.05 -12.19
C ASP A 235 -15.08 -1.26 -11.32
N LYS A 236 -15.78 -2.25 -11.95
CA LYS A 236 -16.12 -3.52 -11.29
C LYS A 236 -14.88 -4.23 -10.77
N PHE A 237 -15.04 -5.10 -9.78
CA PHE A 237 -13.98 -5.95 -9.25
C PHE A 237 -14.53 -7.14 -8.48
N GLU A 238 -13.72 -8.21 -8.39
CA GLU A 238 -13.89 -9.31 -7.46
C GLU A 238 -12.55 -9.58 -6.77
N GLN A 239 -12.55 -9.76 -5.44
CA GLN A 239 -11.35 -9.94 -4.64
C GLN A 239 -11.58 -11.01 -3.59
N THR A 240 -10.72 -12.02 -3.55
CA THR A 240 -10.65 -13.02 -2.48
C THR A 240 -9.25 -13.00 -1.88
N ALA A 241 -9.15 -12.96 -0.56
CA ALA A 241 -7.86 -12.90 0.09
C ALA A 241 -7.83 -13.72 1.39
N LEU A 242 -6.65 -14.25 1.70
CA LEU A 242 -6.34 -15.00 2.91
C LEU A 242 -5.06 -14.45 3.54
N PHE A 243 -5.11 -14.17 4.82
CA PHE A 243 -3.96 -13.80 5.64
C PHE A 243 -3.79 -14.82 6.76
N ILE A 244 -2.55 -15.27 7.00
CA ILE A 244 -2.18 -16.16 8.10
C ILE A 244 -0.92 -15.63 8.75
N ARG A 245 -0.91 -15.57 10.09
CA ARG A 245 0.26 -15.16 10.89
C ARG A 245 0.49 -16.16 12.02
N HIS A 246 1.72 -16.59 12.17
CA HIS A 246 2.18 -17.46 13.26
C HIS A 246 3.22 -16.74 14.12
N ARG A 247 3.03 -16.75 15.44
CA ARG A 247 3.95 -16.18 16.44
C ARG A 247 4.28 -17.23 17.49
N PRO A 248 5.42 -17.92 17.36
CA PRO A 248 5.85 -18.91 18.34
C PRO A 248 6.08 -18.27 19.72
N GLU A 249 5.70 -18.96 20.79
CA GLU A 249 5.93 -18.48 22.16
C GLU A 249 7.42 -18.41 22.54
N SER A 250 8.26 -19.17 21.86
CA SER A 250 9.69 -19.26 22.16
C SER A 250 10.49 -19.62 20.91
N GLY A 251 11.79 -19.37 20.98
CA GLY A 251 12.72 -19.65 19.89
C GLY A 251 13.20 -18.41 19.17
N VAL A 252 14.00 -18.60 18.14
CA VAL A 252 14.58 -17.51 17.32
C VAL A 252 13.60 -16.96 16.30
N LEU A 253 12.68 -17.78 15.79
CA LEU A 253 11.58 -17.31 14.96
C LEU A 253 10.60 -16.55 15.85
N LYS A 254 10.37 -15.27 15.57
CA LYS A 254 9.43 -14.42 16.29
C LYS A 254 8.09 -14.33 15.60
N GLU A 255 8.12 -14.22 14.28
CA GLU A 255 6.93 -14.09 13.48
C GLU A 255 7.14 -14.71 12.11
N ALA A 256 6.09 -15.33 11.58
CA ALA A 256 5.99 -15.69 10.17
C ALA A 256 4.57 -15.41 9.70
N TRP A 257 4.41 -14.70 8.59
CA TRP A 257 3.10 -14.45 8.02
C TRP A 257 3.10 -14.60 6.50
N THR A 258 1.92 -14.86 5.95
CA THR A 258 1.68 -14.89 4.51
C THR A 258 0.34 -14.29 4.18
N LEU A 259 0.26 -13.59 3.05
CA LEU A 259 -0.94 -13.02 2.47
C LEU A 259 -1.06 -13.50 1.03
N TYR A 260 -2.20 -14.05 0.70
CA TYR A 260 -2.60 -14.39 -0.67
C TYR A 260 -3.81 -13.54 -1.06
N SER A 261 -3.78 -12.92 -2.23
CA SER A 261 -4.90 -12.15 -2.77
C SER A 261 -5.07 -12.45 -4.25
N ASP A 262 -6.27 -12.86 -4.61
CA ASP A 262 -6.72 -13.12 -5.99
C ASP A 262 -7.78 -12.07 -6.33
N ASN A 263 -7.45 -11.20 -7.28
CA ASN A 263 -8.32 -10.14 -7.73
C ASN A 263 -8.65 -10.37 -9.19
N ARG A 264 -9.93 -10.37 -9.52
CA ARG A 264 -10.41 -10.72 -10.84
C ARG A 264 -11.28 -9.65 -11.45
N ASP A 265 -11.32 -9.66 -12.78
CA ASP A 265 -12.22 -8.82 -13.56
C ASP A 265 -12.19 -7.34 -13.18
N ILE A 266 -11.00 -6.83 -12.80
CA ILE A 266 -10.86 -5.44 -12.39
C ILE A 266 -11.05 -4.53 -13.60
N GLY A 267 -12.07 -3.69 -13.57
CA GLY A 267 -12.30 -2.66 -14.57
C GLY A 267 -11.41 -1.44 -14.34
N LYS A 268 -11.03 -0.82 -15.43
CA LYS A 268 -10.27 0.44 -15.43
C LYS A 268 -11.10 1.55 -16.05
N SER A 269 -11.66 2.41 -15.22
CA SER A 269 -12.36 3.61 -15.68
C SER A 269 -11.41 4.57 -16.39
N SER A 270 -11.90 5.20 -17.47
CA SER A 270 -11.19 6.22 -18.26
C SER A 270 -12.19 7.21 -18.80
N SER A 271 -11.77 8.45 -19.08
CA SER A 271 -12.60 9.43 -19.78
C SER A 271 -12.94 9.01 -21.21
N ASP A 272 -12.13 8.17 -21.81
CA ASP A 272 -12.29 7.70 -23.19
C ASP A 272 -13.05 6.36 -23.27
N PHE A 273 -13.49 5.84 -22.14
CA PHE A 273 -14.21 4.57 -22.08
C PHE A 273 -15.73 4.79 -22.24
N PRO A 274 -16.46 4.02 -23.07
CA PRO A 274 -15.99 2.90 -23.92
C PRO A 274 -15.64 3.32 -25.36
N GLU A 275 -15.61 4.61 -25.67
CA GLU A 275 -15.57 5.11 -27.04
C GLU A 275 -14.29 4.72 -27.77
N ASP A 276 -13.14 4.80 -27.11
CA ASP A 276 -11.87 4.46 -27.72
C ASP A 276 -11.39 3.06 -27.36
N ARG A 277 -11.46 2.69 -26.08
CA ARG A 277 -10.93 1.41 -25.62
C ARG A 277 -11.50 0.97 -24.27
N VAL A 278 -11.59 -0.34 -24.08
CA VAL A 278 -11.97 -0.97 -22.84
C VAL A 278 -10.77 -1.69 -22.27
N THR A 279 -10.33 -1.33 -21.07
CA THR A 279 -9.25 -2.01 -20.36
C THR A 279 -9.81 -2.74 -19.15
N THR A 280 -9.50 -4.03 -19.04
CA THR A 280 -9.79 -4.85 -17.87
C THR A 280 -8.54 -5.62 -17.45
N TYR A 281 -8.51 -6.03 -16.19
CA TYR A 281 -7.49 -6.91 -15.63
C TYR A 281 -8.18 -8.19 -15.19
N PRO A 282 -8.18 -9.24 -16.04
CA PRO A 282 -8.84 -10.50 -15.75
C PRO A 282 -8.28 -11.21 -14.53
N GLU A 283 -6.96 -11.11 -14.32
CA GLU A 283 -6.24 -11.64 -13.17
C GLU A 283 -5.24 -10.63 -12.63
N ASN A 284 -5.22 -10.48 -11.31
CA ASN A 284 -4.21 -9.73 -10.56
C ASN A 284 -3.97 -10.45 -9.23
N THR A 285 -3.03 -11.38 -9.23
CA THR A 285 -2.79 -12.30 -8.14
C THR A 285 -1.49 -11.95 -7.42
N HIS A 286 -1.52 -11.91 -6.09
CA HIS A 286 -0.38 -11.64 -5.24
C HIS A 286 -0.25 -12.69 -4.16
N TRP A 287 0.96 -13.20 -3.97
CA TRP A 287 1.32 -14.06 -2.86
C TRP A 287 2.61 -13.56 -2.22
N LEU A 288 2.52 -13.09 -1.01
CA LEU A 288 3.64 -12.50 -0.28
C LEU A 288 3.70 -12.99 1.15
N GLY A 289 4.87 -12.82 1.77
CA GLY A 289 5.06 -13.18 3.17
C GLY A 289 6.43 -12.79 3.70
N LYS A 290 6.55 -12.89 5.02
CA LYS A 290 7.76 -12.55 5.75
C LYS A 290 7.96 -13.47 6.94
N MET A 291 9.23 -13.75 7.25
CA MET A 291 9.68 -14.41 8.46
C MET A 291 10.67 -13.52 9.19
N THR A 292 10.46 -13.30 10.48
CA THR A 292 11.34 -12.47 11.32
C THR A 292 12.00 -13.36 12.39
N PHE A 293 13.32 -13.32 12.42
CA PHE A 293 14.14 -14.05 13.38
C PHE A 293 14.84 -13.05 14.29
N VAL A 294 14.91 -13.34 15.60
CA VAL A 294 15.62 -12.54 16.59
C VAL A 294 16.59 -13.42 17.35
N PHE A 295 17.85 -13.04 17.33
CA PHE A 295 18.94 -13.72 18.00
C PHE A 295 19.41 -12.84 19.15
N SER A 296 18.98 -13.16 20.36
CA SER A 296 19.33 -12.42 21.57
C SER A 296 20.68 -12.91 22.13
N ASP A 297 21.45 -11.99 22.72
CA ASP A 297 22.68 -12.27 23.50
C ASP A 297 23.86 -12.91 22.75
N ILE A 298 23.94 -12.83 21.40
CA ILE A 298 25.07 -13.39 20.65
C ILE A 298 26.41 -12.72 21.02
N PHE A 299 26.38 -11.45 21.42
CA PHE A 299 27.58 -10.65 21.77
C PHE A 299 27.74 -10.37 23.25
N SER A 300 26.90 -10.90 24.14
CA SER A 300 27.06 -10.74 25.58
C SER A 300 28.10 -11.71 26.15
N SER A 301 29.39 -11.52 25.82
CA SER A 301 30.46 -12.17 26.55
C SER A 301 30.66 -11.51 27.91
N HIS A 302 30.21 -12.16 28.96
CA HIS A 302 30.61 -12.00 30.37
C HIS A 302 30.41 -10.62 31.02
N LYS A 303 29.25 -10.46 31.68
CA LYS A 303 29.22 -10.06 33.08
C LYS A 303 27.89 -10.54 33.68
N ALA A 304 27.93 -11.68 34.34
CA ALA A 304 26.94 -12.00 35.35
C ALA A 304 27.09 -10.98 36.50
N SER A 305 26.42 -9.84 36.43
CA SER A 305 26.14 -9.05 37.59
C SER A 305 24.85 -9.57 38.19
N ASN A 306 24.93 -10.01 39.45
CA ASN A 306 23.82 -10.43 40.29
C ASN A 306 22.85 -9.28 40.53
N ASP A 307 22.05 -8.95 39.53
CA ASP A 307 20.87 -8.10 39.72
C ASP A 307 19.62 -8.96 39.54
N THR A 308 19.11 -9.38 40.69
CA THR A 308 17.85 -10.08 40.92
C THR A 308 16.64 -9.18 40.64
N ALA A 309 16.59 -8.51 39.51
CA ALA A 309 15.46 -7.66 39.12
C ALA A 309 15.22 -7.66 37.63
N SER A 310 14.76 -8.77 37.09
CA SER A 310 13.97 -8.74 35.83
C SER A 310 13.41 -10.12 35.45
N ASN A 311 12.46 -10.63 36.26
CA ASN A 311 11.65 -11.77 35.83
C ASN A 311 10.32 -11.38 35.16
N ASN A 312 10.20 -10.15 34.63
CA ASN A 312 9.04 -9.70 33.87
C ASN A 312 9.48 -9.04 32.56
N ARG A 313 10.27 -9.73 31.74
CA ARG A 313 10.32 -9.37 30.32
C ARG A 313 9.18 -10.10 29.63
N SER A 314 8.27 -9.34 29.01
CA SER A 314 7.37 -9.93 28.03
C SER A 314 8.22 -10.52 26.90
N SER A 315 7.83 -11.65 26.37
CA SER A 315 8.53 -12.36 25.28
C SER A 315 8.68 -11.52 24.00
N ASP A 316 8.16 -10.32 24.00
CA ASP A 316 7.96 -9.47 22.82
C ASP A 316 8.93 -8.27 22.73
N ASP A 317 9.73 -8.00 23.78
CA ASP A 317 10.69 -6.88 23.77
C ASP A 317 12.01 -7.28 23.09
N ILE A 318 12.28 -6.70 21.90
CA ILE A 318 13.60 -6.72 21.25
C ILE A 318 14.53 -5.84 22.08
N SER A 319 15.60 -6.45 22.63
CA SER A 319 16.54 -5.71 23.45
C SER A 319 17.62 -5.00 22.60
N ASN A 320 18.24 -3.96 23.16
CA ASN A 320 19.47 -3.40 22.59
C ASN A 320 20.51 -4.52 22.46
N ASN A 321 21.12 -4.70 21.28
CA ASN A 321 22.08 -5.71 20.85
C ASN A 321 21.50 -7.02 20.31
N ASP A 322 20.19 -7.17 20.18
CA ASP A 322 19.62 -8.29 19.44
C ASP A 322 19.96 -8.17 17.95
N ILE A 323 20.25 -9.29 17.32
CA ILE A 323 20.35 -9.37 15.87
C ILE A 323 18.96 -9.75 15.34
N VAL A 324 18.43 -8.93 14.48
CA VAL A 324 17.17 -9.18 13.77
C VAL A 324 17.48 -9.53 12.33
N SER A 325 16.82 -10.57 11.83
CA SER A 325 16.92 -10.97 10.43
C SER A 325 15.54 -11.22 9.86
N ASN A 326 15.29 -10.73 8.67
CA ASN A 326 14.05 -10.94 7.94
C ASN A 326 14.34 -11.68 6.63
N LEU A 327 13.41 -12.56 6.27
CA LEU A 327 13.31 -13.18 4.96
C LEU A 327 11.91 -12.89 4.44
N TRP A 328 11.79 -12.35 3.23
CA TRP A 328 10.50 -12.04 2.63
C TRP A 328 10.46 -12.42 1.15
N TRP A 329 9.25 -12.58 0.62
CA TRP A 329 8.99 -12.83 -0.80
C TRP A 329 7.69 -12.16 -1.23
N HIS A 330 7.58 -11.85 -2.51
CA HIS A 330 6.38 -11.40 -3.18
C HIS A 330 6.35 -11.96 -4.59
N GLN A 331 5.37 -12.78 -4.90
CA GLN A 331 5.08 -13.27 -6.24
C GLN A 331 3.84 -12.56 -6.75
N SER A 332 3.89 -12.07 -7.98
CA SER A 332 2.78 -11.35 -8.60
C SER A 332 2.53 -11.82 -10.04
N THR A 333 1.26 -11.83 -10.43
CA THR A 333 0.81 -12.03 -11.81
C THR A 333 -0.24 -10.99 -12.13
N LEU A 334 -0.12 -10.33 -13.28
CA LEU A 334 -1.08 -9.33 -13.74
C LEU A 334 -1.39 -9.55 -15.21
N ASP A 335 -2.64 -9.92 -15.49
CA ASP A 335 -3.19 -10.00 -16.84
C ASP A 335 -3.88 -8.70 -17.21
N THR A 336 -3.66 -8.25 -18.44
CA THR A 336 -4.33 -7.07 -19.00
C THR A 336 -5.03 -7.48 -20.30
N HIS A 337 -6.29 -7.07 -20.44
CA HIS A 337 -7.08 -7.25 -21.64
C HIS A 337 -7.60 -5.90 -22.12
N ILE A 338 -7.26 -5.52 -23.36
CA ILE A 338 -7.60 -4.22 -23.94
C ILE A 338 -8.36 -4.45 -25.26
N VAL A 339 -9.62 -4.08 -25.28
CA VAL A 339 -10.40 -4.00 -26.52
C VAL A 339 -10.19 -2.60 -27.11
N ARG A 340 -9.75 -2.55 -28.36
CA ARG A 340 -9.47 -1.32 -29.11
C ARG A 340 -10.45 -1.12 -30.26
N PRO A 341 -10.53 0.08 -30.83
CA PRO A 341 -11.20 0.29 -32.12
C PRO A 341 -10.67 -0.66 -33.20
N GLU A 342 -11.48 -0.87 -34.26
CA GLU A 342 -11.15 -1.76 -35.38
C GLU A 342 -11.05 -3.25 -34.99
N ASP A 343 -11.82 -3.67 -33.97
CA ASP A 343 -11.92 -5.06 -33.53
C ASP A 343 -10.58 -5.70 -33.13
N ARG A 344 -9.62 -4.89 -32.66
CA ARG A 344 -8.33 -5.35 -32.12
C ARG A 344 -8.40 -5.63 -30.64
N ILE A 345 -7.81 -6.72 -30.20
CA ILE A 345 -7.69 -7.09 -28.79
C ILE A 345 -6.19 -7.26 -28.47
N ASN A 346 -5.71 -6.51 -27.48
CA ASN A 346 -4.38 -6.72 -26.92
C ASN A 346 -4.53 -7.41 -25.57
N GLU A 347 -3.78 -8.48 -25.36
CA GLU A 347 -3.65 -9.15 -24.09
C GLU A 347 -2.19 -9.14 -23.67
N SER A 348 -1.93 -8.92 -22.37
CA SER A 348 -0.59 -9.06 -21.82
C SER A 348 -0.62 -9.73 -20.46
N GLU A 349 0.33 -10.63 -20.26
CA GLU A 349 0.60 -11.30 -18.99
C GLU A 349 1.94 -10.79 -18.43
N SER A 350 1.96 -10.39 -17.17
CA SER A 350 3.15 -9.93 -16.47
C SER A 350 3.35 -10.77 -15.22
N GLU A 351 4.54 -11.33 -15.07
CA GLU A 351 4.92 -12.14 -13.90
C GLU A 351 6.20 -11.61 -13.26
N ALA A 352 6.33 -11.75 -11.94
CA ALA A 352 7.56 -11.45 -11.20
C ALA A 352 7.62 -12.23 -9.88
N LEU A 353 8.82 -12.58 -9.46
CA LEU A 353 9.14 -13.07 -8.12
C LEU A 353 10.17 -12.14 -7.50
N ASP A 354 9.75 -11.40 -6.48
CA ASP A 354 10.63 -10.55 -5.67
C ASP A 354 10.93 -11.26 -4.35
N PHE A 355 12.16 -11.14 -3.87
CA PHE A 355 12.56 -11.73 -2.59
C PHE A 355 13.67 -10.91 -1.94
N GLY A 356 13.80 -11.04 -0.62
CA GLY A 356 14.87 -10.38 0.09
C GLY A 356 15.19 -11.00 1.42
N PHE A 357 16.41 -10.73 1.82
CA PHE A 357 16.96 -11.10 3.12
C PHE A 357 17.66 -9.86 3.70
N ASP A 358 17.40 -9.59 4.95
CA ASP A 358 18.12 -8.55 5.67
C ASP A 358 18.54 -9.04 7.07
N VAL A 359 19.62 -8.45 7.55
CA VAL A 359 20.14 -8.67 8.89
C VAL A 359 20.67 -7.36 9.46
N GLY A 360 20.34 -7.07 10.69
CA GLY A 360 20.76 -5.85 11.34
C GLY A 360 20.70 -5.91 12.87
N SER A 361 21.21 -4.87 13.50
CA SER A 361 21.19 -4.73 14.96
C SER A 361 21.09 -3.27 15.37
N ASN A 362 20.49 -3.06 16.51
CA ASN A 362 20.46 -1.78 17.21
C ASN A 362 21.31 -1.91 18.48
N THR A 363 22.33 -1.08 18.61
CA THR A 363 23.22 -1.10 19.76
C THR A 363 23.45 0.28 20.33
N ARG A 364 23.80 0.36 21.59
CA ARG A 364 24.13 1.63 22.25
C ARG A 364 25.63 1.73 22.52
N ILE A 365 26.27 2.69 21.88
CA ILE A 365 27.71 2.96 22.02
C ILE A 365 27.91 4.38 22.57
N ASN A 366 28.44 4.53 23.79
CA ASN A 366 28.71 5.83 24.42
C ASN A 366 27.53 6.83 24.34
N ASN A 367 26.32 6.40 24.66
CA ASN A 367 25.08 7.18 24.57
C ASN A 367 24.62 7.52 23.14
N TRP A 368 25.24 7.01 22.11
CA TRP A 368 24.71 6.98 20.76
C TRP A 368 23.90 5.71 20.58
N GLN A 369 22.71 5.82 20.03
CA GLN A 369 21.97 4.71 19.47
C GLN A 369 22.47 4.51 18.05
N VAL A 370 22.99 3.34 17.74
CA VAL A 370 23.57 3.02 16.44
C VAL A 370 22.82 1.83 15.85
N ASN A 371 22.32 1.99 14.65
CA ASN A 371 21.68 0.94 13.89
C ASN A 371 22.58 0.60 12.69
N TRP A 372 22.63 -0.66 12.34
CA TRP A 372 23.23 -1.10 11.09
C TRP A 372 22.42 -2.23 10.49
N GLN A 373 22.45 -2.33 9.17
CA GLN A 373 21.76 -3.36 8.42
C GLN A 373 22.49 -3.68 7.13
N VAL A 374 22.42 -4.94 6.73
CA VAL A 374 22.80 -5.43 5.41
C VAL A 374 21.58 -6.04 4.76
N GLN A 375 21.35 -5.71 3.49
CA GLN A 375 20.21 -6.18 2.71
C GLN A 375 20.70 -6.87 1.44
N LEU A 376 20.05 -7.96 1.07
CA LEU A 376 20.12 -8.61 -0.23
C LEU A 376 18.70 -8.71 -0.77
N MET A 377 18.47 -8.20 -1.96
CA MET A 377 17.17 -8.24 -2.64
C MET A 377 17.37 -8.75 -4.06
N GLY A 378 16.39 -9.48 -4.57
CA GLY A 378 16.38 -9.98 -5.93
C GLY A 378 14.99 -9.93 -6.54
N ARG A 379 14.97 -9.76 -7.86
CA ARG A 379 13.78 -9.84 -8.70
C ARG A 379 14.09 -10.79 -9.84
N GLU A 380 13.35 -11.87 -9.94
CA GLU A 380 13.59 -12.96 -10.90
C GLU A 380 12.35 -13.25 -11.72
N GLY A 381 12.56 -13.64 -12.98
CA GLY A 381 11.49 -13.98 -13.89
C GLY A 381 10.53 -12.81 -14.12
N VAL A 382 11.08 -11.60 -14.20
CA VAL A 382 10.29 -10.40 -14.53
C VAL A 382 10.01 -10.42 -16.01
N THR A 383 8.80 -10.87 -16.38
CA THR A 383 8.42 -11.04 -17.78
C THR A 383 7.15 -10.28 -18.11
N ILE A 384 7.06 -9.84 -19.37
CA ILE A 384 5.83 -9.32 -19.96
C ILE A 384 5.69 -9.95 -21.33
N ASP A 385 4.67 -10.78 -21.49
CA ASP A 385 4.27 -11.39 -22.75
C ASP A 385 3.05 -10.64 -23.30
N GLU A 386 3.09 -10.23 -24.55
CA GLU A 386 2.02 -9.50 -25.24
C GLU A 386 1.56 -10.25 -26.48
N LYS A 387 0.26 -10.26 -26.73
CA LYS A 387 -0.34 -10.76 -27.98
C LYS A 387 -1.43 -9.82 -28.46
N GLU A 388 -1.55 -9.71 -29.78
CA GLU A 388 -2.64 -9.02 -30.44
C GLU A 388 -3.50 -10.00 -31.25
N LEU A 389 -4.79 -9.90 -31.05
CA LEU A 389 -5.82 -10.64 -31.76
C LEU A 389 -6.64 -9.67 -32.59
N THR A 390 -6.95 -10.02 -33.82
CA THR A 390 -7.90 -9.29 -34.68
C THR A 390 -9.20 -10.08 -34.75
N MET A 391 -10.33 -9.44 -34.45
CA MET A 391 -11.63 -10.06 -34.62
C MET A 391 -12.04 -10.04 -36.10
N VAL A 392 -11.98 -11.17 -36.77
CA VAL A 392 -12.46 -11.32 -38.13
C VAL A 392 -13.93 -11.73 -38.07
N SER A 393 -14.83 -10.88 -38.57
CA SER A 393 -16.20 -11.33 -38.81
C SER A 393 -16.17 -12.39 -39.94
N SER A 394 -16.51 -13.62 -39.63
CA SER A 394 -16.72 -14.62 -40.71
C SER A 394 -17.94 -14.17 -41.51
N ALA A 395 -17.69 -13.40 -42.56
CA ALA A 395 -18.66 -13.26 -43.62
C ALA A 395 -18.96 -14.67 -44.11
N THR A 396 -20.20 -15.06 -44.03
CA THR A 396 -20.72 -16.35 -44.52
C THR A 396 -20.13 -16.64 -45.87
N GLN A 397 -19.12 -17.49 -45.93
CA GLN A 397 -18.71 -18.08 -47.19
C GLN A 397 -19.84 -19.04 -47.56
N SER A 398 -20.70 -18.60 -48.48
CA SER A 398 -21.71 -19.45 -49.07
C SER A 398 -21.00 -20.56 -49.86
N LEU A 399 -20.78 -21.67 -49.21
CA LEU A 399 -20.46 -22.92 -49.85
C LEU A 399 -21.76 -23.61 -50.26
N VAL A 400 -22.03 -23.44 -51.56
CA VAL A 400 -22.58 -24.44 -52.49
C VAL A 400 -23.80 -25.26 -52.03
N ASP A 401 -24.91 -25.02 -52.76
CA ASP A 401 -25.95 -25.97 -53.18
C ASP A 401 -26.28 -27.16 -52.25
N GLU A 402 -27.18 -26.94 -51.32
CA GLU A 402 -28.14 -27.92 -50.86
C GLU A 402 -29.48 -27.25 -50.51
N PRO A 403 -30.62 -27.92 -50.69
CA PRO A 403 -31.93 -27.27 -50.73
C PRO A 403 -32.39 -26.78 -49.37
N VAL A 404 -32.86 -25.53 -49.38
CA VAL A 404 -33.44 -24.75 -48.28
C VAL A 404 -34.58 -25.53 -47.61
N ILE A 405 -34.37 -25.87 -46.34
CA ILE A 405 -35.46 -26.06 -45.38
C ILE A 405 -35.61 -24.75 -44.65
N GLU A 406 -36.74 -24.08 -44.85
CA GLU A 406 -37.12 -22.86 -44.14
C GLU A 406 -37.07 -23.07 -42.61
N GLN A 407 -36.16 -22.36 -41.91
CA GLN A 407 -36.22 -22.16 -40.47
C GLN A 407 -36.66 -20.75 -40.16
N PRO A 408 -37.40 -20.53 -39.03
CA PRO A 408 -38.01 -19.24 -38.72
C PRO A 408 -36.96 -18.21 -38.34
N SER A 409 -37.14 -17.02 -38.90
CA SER A 409 -36.41 -15.78 -38.73
C SER A 409 -36.03 -15.46 -37.29
N GLY A 410 -34.77 -15.23 -37.05
CA GLY A 410 -34.28 -14.36 -35.96
C GLY A 410 -33.28 -15.00 -35.01
N LEU A 411 -32.04 -15.18 -35.47
CA LEU A 411 -30.81 -15.15 -34.68
C LEU A 411 -29.63 -15.39 -35.64
N THR A 412 -29.13 -14.36 -36.28
CA THR A 412 -27.80 -14.38 -36.88
C THR A 412 -26.79 -14.28 -35.75
N SER A 413 -26.35 -15.40 -35.22
CA SER A 413 -25.14 -15.44 -34.41
C SER A 413 -23.95 -15.30 -35.37
N SER A 414 -23.42 -14.09 -35.50
CA SER A 414 -22.10 -13.88 -36.08
C SER A 414 -21.08 -14.50 -35.12
N PHE A 415 -20.47 -15.60 -35.55
CA PHE A 415 -19.31 -16.14 -34.88
C PHE A 415 -18.12 -15.24 -35.23
N PHE A 416 -17.58 -14.56 -34.24
CA PHE A 416 -16.30 -13.85 -34.38
C PHE A 416 -15.19 -14.88 -34.18
N ILE A 417 -14.30 -15.03 -35.15
CA ILE A 417 -13.07 -15.79 -35.03
C ILE A 417 -11.97 -14.76 -34.73
N SER A 418 -11.24 -14.91 -33.66
CA SER A 418 -10.05 -14.12 -33.39
C SER A 418 -8.87 -14.73 -34.12
N GLU A 419 -8.17 -13.96 -34.92
CA GLU A 419 -6.92 -14.35 -35.58
C GLU A 419 -5.75 -13.73 -34.84
N LEU A 420 -4.72 -14.52 -34.52
CA LEU A 420 -3.51 -14.04 -33.85
C LEU A 420 -2.69 -13.19 -34.84
N ALA A 421 -2.53 -11.91 -34.55
CA ALA A 421 -1.72 -10.99 -35.36
C ALA A 421 -0.22 -11.10 -34.95
N TYR A 422 0.08 -11.10 -33.67
CA TYR A 422 1.42 -11.37 -33.14
C TYR A 422 1.38 -11.85 -31.69
N GLU A 423 2.47 -12.50 -31.27
CA GLU A 423 2.78 -12.82 -29.87
C GLU A 423 4.26 -12.51 -29.65
N LEU A 424 4.59 -11.74 -28.64
CA LEU A 424 5.94 -11.24 -28.40
C LEU A 424 6.20 -11.09 -26.90
N ARG A 425 7.37 -11.52 -26.45
CA ARG A 425 7.89 -11.16 -25.14
C ARG A 425 8.51 -9.77 -25.19
N THR A 426 7.90 -8.81 -24.49
CA THR A 426 8.27 -7.39 -24.50
C THR A 426 9.16 -7.01 -23.33
N LEU A 427 9.26 -7.86 -22.31
CA LEU A 427 10.21 -7.76 -21.20
C LEU A 427 10.61 -9.17 -20.73
N ASP A 428 11.91 -9.37 -20.49
CA ASP A 428 12.49 -10.55 -19.83
C ASP A 428 13.76 -10.11 -19.12
N ALA A 429 13.66 -9.88 -17.82
CA ALA A 429 14.73 -9.24 -17.07
C ALA A 429 14.80 -9.70 -15.61
N SER A 430 15.93 -9.43 -14.97
CA SER A 430 16.14 -9.70 -13.55
C SER A 430 16.93 -8.56 -12.90
N GLU A 431 16.89 -8.52 -11.56
CA GLU A 431 17.58 -7.52 -10.76
C GLU A 431 18.12 -8.13 -9.47
N THR A 432 19.33 -7.73 -9.08
CA THR A 432 19.89 -8.06 -7.78
C THR A 432 20.44 -6.81 -7.13
N THR A 433 20.13 -6.58 -5.86
CA THR A 433 20.61 -5.44 -5.07
C THR A 433 21.26 -5.93 -3.77
N VAL A 434 22.43 -5.39 -3.46
CA VAL A 434 23.12 -5.56 -2.17
C VAL A 434 23.31 -4.19 -1.54
N ALA A 435 22.92 -4.03 -0.28
CA ALA A 435 23.03 -2.75 0.40
C ALA A 435 23.56 -2.87 1.82
N GLY A 436 24.35 -1.86 2.22
CA GLY A 436 24.77 -1.65 3.59
C GLY A 436 24.26 -0.31 4.11
N ILE A 437 23.66 -0.32 5.31
CA ILE A 437 23.03 0.84 5.95
C ILE A 437 23.62 1.00 7.34
N ALA A 438 23.91 2.25 7.74
CA ALA A 438 24.24 2.57 9.12
C ALA A 438 23.73 3.96 9.47
N ASP A 439 23.20 4.08 10.68
CA ASP A 439 22.77 5.36 11.24
C ASP A 439 23.09 5.48 12.72
N ALA A 440 23.14 6.70 13.21
CA ALA A 440 23.35 6.97 14.63
C ALA A 440 22.52 8.18 15.08
N SER A 441 21.99 8.10 16.29
CA SER A 441 21.29 9.20 16.95
C SER A 441 21.70 9.40 18.39
N ARG A 442 21.61 10.66 18.86
CA ARG A 442 21.87 10.99 20.26
C ARG A 442 21.10 12.24 20.69
N THR A 443 20.57 12.19 21.90
CA THR A 443 19.91 13.32 22.53
C THR A 443 20.87 14.06 23.47
N PHE A 444 20.96 15.37 23.31
CA PHE A 444 21.74 16.32 24.11
C PHE A 444 20.77 17.33 24.75
N GLY A 445 20.32 17.08 25.97
CA GLY A 445 19.32 17.90 26.61
C GLY A 445 18.00 17.92 25.83
N ALA A 446 17.62 19.08 25.30
CA ALA A 446 16.41 19.24 24.49
C ALA A 446 16.61 18.96 22.98
N THR A 447 17.84 18.65 22.53
CA THR A 447 18.16 18.47 21.11
C THR A 447 18.52 17.02 20.81
N THR A 448 17.88 16.43 19.83
CA THR A 448 18.27 15.13 19.25
C THR A 448 18.92 15.37 17.90
N LEU A 449 20.09 14.78 17.70
CA LEU A 449 20.81 14.76 16.43
C LEU A 449 20.78 13.33 15.88
N ALA A 450 20.62 13.17 14.56
CA ALA A 450 20.74 11.90 13.88
C ALA A 450 21.40 12.09 12.52
N PHE A 451 22.14 11.09 12.08
CA PHE A 451 22.73 11.02 10.75
C PHE A 451 22.87 9.55 10.34
N GLY A 452 22.86 9.31 9.06
CA GLY A 452 23.03 7.97 8.53
C GLY A 452 23.38 7.96 7.05
N GLY A 453 23.73 6.78 6.57
CA GLY A 453 24.07 6.57 5.16
C GLY A 453 23.79 5.15 4.71
N ARG A 454 23.66 5.01 3.41
CA ARG A 454 23.46 3.76 2.68
C ARG A 454 24.37 3.71 1.47
N LEU A 455 24.92 2.54 1.22
CA LEU A 455 25.64 2.19 0.00
C LEU A 455 24.90 1.04 -0.66
N ASP A 456 24.54 1.20 -1.93
CA ASP A 456 23.92 0.19 -2.77
C ASP A 456 24.83 -0.21 -3.92
N TRP A 457 24.82 -1.49 -4.22
CA TRP A 457 25.22 -2.04 -5.50
C TRP A 457 24.02 -2.79 -6.09
N GLN A 458 23.68 -2.48 -7.35
CA GLN A 458 22.58 -3.10 -8.07
C GLN A 458 23.07 -3.55 -9.43
N GLN A 459 22.67 -4.75 -9.83
CA GLN A 459 22.80 -5.28 -11.18
C GLN A 459 21.42 -5.53 -11.75
N GLN A 460 21.17 -5.03 -12.94
CA GLN A 460 19.99 -5.30 -13.76
C GLN A 460 20.44 -5.97 -15.04
N SER A 461 19.78 -7.04 -15.46
CA SER A 461 20.11 -7.77 -16.67
C SER A 461 18.88 -8.19 -17.45
N ASN A 462 19.03 -8.25 -18.75
CA ASN A 462 18.12 -8.89 -19.67
C ASN A 462 18.92 -9.87 -20.56
N ASN A 463 18.30 -10.45 -21.59
CA ASN A 463 18.98 -11.39 -22.50
C ASN A 463 20.07 -10.77 -23.38
N VAL A 464 20.24 -9.43 -23.34
CA VAL A 464 21.13 -8.67 -24.24
C VAL A 464 22.14 -7.85 -23.46
N ASP A 465 21.70 -7.12 -22.42
CA ASP A 465 22.48 -6.11 -21.70
C ASP A 465 22.52 -6.39 -20.20
N ASP A 466 23.67 -6.07 -19.58
CA ASP A 466 23.88 -6.03 -18.13
C ASP A 466 24.25 -4.61 -17.72
N VAL A 467 23.54 -4.03 -16.76
CA VAL A 467 23.80 -2.70 -16.22
C VAL A 467 24.06 -2.77 -14.72
N GLU A 468 25.18 -2.22 -14.29
CA GLU A 468 25.53 -2.11 -12.87
C GLU A 468 25.44 -0.66 -12.40
N ASN A 469 24.85 -0.46 -11.23
CA ASN A 469 24.75 0.85 -10.58
C ASN A 469 25.33 0.78 -9.16
N THR A 470 26.07 1.80 -8.76
CA THR A 470 26.49 1.98 -7.37
C THR A 470 26.02 3.34 -6.89
N ASN A 471 25.24 3.36 -5.82
CA ASN A 471 24.62 4.56 -5.30
C ASN A 471 24.94 4.76 -3.82
N ILE A 472 25.04 6.04 -3.42
CA ILE A 472 25.20 6.46 -2.05
C ILE A 472 24.05 7.40 -1.71
N SER A 473 23.40 7.18 -0.58
CA SER A 473 22.45 8.11 0.01
C SER A 473 22.73 8.32 1.48
N GLY A 474 22.25 9.42 2.05
CA GLY A 474 22.45 9.70 3.44
C GLY A 474 21.58 10.86 3.94
N PHE A 475 21.58 11.04 5.25
CA PHE A 475 20.86 12.14 5.89
C PHE A 475 21.59 12.68 7.11
N ILE A 476 21.25 13.90 7.43
CA ILE A 476 21.52 14.53 8.73
C ILE A 476 20.25 15.27 9.17
N GLY A 477 19.91 15.18 10.43
CA GLY A 477 18.76 15.84 10.98
C GLY A 477 18.96 16.25 12.43
N ALA A 478 18.19 17.26 12.83
CA ALA A 478 18.13 17.76 14.19
C ALA A 478 16.67 18.04 14.59
N SER A 479 16.32 17.62 15.79
CA SER A 479 15.03 17.94 16.41
C SER A 479 15.29 18.62 17.73
N HIS A 480 14.61 19.75 18.02
CA HIS A 480 14.78 20.53 19.24
C HIS A 480 13.43 20.81 19.92
N ILE A 481 13.34 20.47 21.20
CA ILE A 481 12.17 20.78 22.03
C ILE A 481 12.29 22.24 22.46
N LEU A 482 11.52 23.13 21.78
CA LEU A 482 11.48 24.56 22.06
C LEU A 482 10.76 24.85 23.38
N SER A 483 9.73 24.09 23.68
CA SER A 483 8.96 24.10 24.92
C SER A 483 8.28 22.75 25.12
N PRO A 484 7.64 22.47 26.27
CA PRO A 484 6.91 21.23 26.48
C PRO A 484 5.84 20.94 25.42
N GLN A 485 5.37 21.95 24.69
CA GLN A 485 4.35 21.84 23.67
C GLN A 485 4.89 21.92 22.23
N TRP A 486 6.05 22.56 22.03
CA TRP A 486 6.58 22.84 20.70
C TRP A 486 7.88 22.09 20.42
N THR A 487 7.93 21.43 19.26
CA THR A 487 9.15 20.80 18.74
C THR A 487 9.40 21.29 17.31
N ALA A 488 10.63 21.71 17.05
CA ALA A 488 11.09 22.06 15.70
C ALA A 488 12.10 21.03 15.21
N SER A 489 12.01 20.66 13.94
CA SER A 489 12.95 19.71 13.31
C SER A 489 13.40 20.22 11.96
N VAL A 490 14.64 19.91 11.61
CA VAL A 490 15.25 20.15 10.28
C VAL A 490 15.91 18.87 9.81
N TYR A 491 15.71 18.54 8.54
CA TYR A 491 16.22 17.33 7.92
C TYR A 491 16.78 17.65 6.54
N LEU A 492 17.99 17.20 6.27
CA LEU A 492 18.66 17.25 4.97
C LEU A 492 18.97 15.83 4.56
N SER A 493 18.58 15.42 3.36
CA SER A 493 18.84 14.07 2.86
C SER A 493 19.16 14.05 1.38
N SER A 494 19.90 13.02 0.97
CA SER A 494 20.02 12.62 -0.41
C SER A 494 19.27 11.31 -0.65
N ALA A 495 18.75 11.15 -1.84
CA ALA A 495 18.08 9.93 -2.28
C ALA A 495 18.45 9.65 -3.74
N PHE A 496 18.21 8.42 -4.17
CA PHE A 496 18.41 8.00 -5.55
C PHE A 496 17.29 7.08 -5.98
N ARG A 497 17.08 6.96 -7.30
CA ARG A 497 16.23 5.97 -7.93
C ARG A 497 16.89 5.45 -9.21
N ASN A 498 17.18 4.17 -9.23
CA ASN A 498 17.59 3.51 -10.46
C ASN A 498 16.40 3.39 -11.41
N PRO A 499 16.62 3.46 -12.73
CA PRO A 499 15.54 3.14 -13.69
C PRO A 499 14.98 1.76 -13.41
N SER A 500 13.66 1.60 -13.53
CA SER A 500 13.01 0.29 -13.43
C SER A 500 13.36 -0.60 -14.63
N LEU A 501 13.13 -1.91 -14.51
CA LEU A 501 13.35 -2.86 -15.61
C LEU A 501 12.51 -2.47 -16.85
N THR A 502 11.29 -1.97 -16.62
CA THR A 502 10.44 -1.44 -17.70
C THR A 502 11.03 -0.20 -18.36
N GLU A 503 11.55 0.76 -17.59
CA GLU A 503 12.14 1.99 -18.14
C GLU A 503 13.37 1.68 -18.98
N ARG A 504 14.14 0.63 -18.63
CA ARG A 504 15.35 0.23 -19.39
C ARG A 504 15.06 -0.69 -20.56
N TYR A 505 14.22 -1.71 -20.39
CA TYR A 505 14.23 -2.88 -21.27
C TYR A 505 12.88 -3.16 -21.95
N PHE A 506 11.79 -2.51 -21.54
CA PHE A 506 10.48 -2.74 -22.14
C PHE A 506 10.43 -2.21 -23.58
N SER A 507 9.88 -3.00 -24.49
CA SER A 507 9.57 -2.56 -25.86
C SER A 507 8.25 -3.22 -26.29
N GLY A 508 7.16 -2.44 -26.26
CA GLY A 508 5.83 -3.02 -26.55
C GLY A 508 4.71 -2.00 -26.60
N GLU A 509 3.51 -2.50 -26.83
CA GLU A 509 2.29 -1.71 -26.91
C GLU A 509 1.71 -1.45 -25.52
N THR A 510 1.23 -0.24 -25.31
CA THR A 510 0.48 0.13 -24.11
C THR A 510 -0.87 0.74 -24.48
N PRO A 511 -1.78 0.93 -23.52
CA PRO A 511 -3.00 1.69 -23.80
C PRO A 511 -2.80 3.09 -24.38
N ARG A 512 -1.57 3.60 -24.38
CA ARG A 512 -1.21 4.95 -24.91
C ARG A 512 -0.34 4.94 -26.16
N GLY A 513 -0.14 3.78 -26.79
CA GLY A 513 0.74 3.58 -27.95
C GLY A 513 2.00 2.78 -27.58
N THR A 514 2.92 2.67 -28.53
CA THR A 514 4.20 1.98 -28.37
C THR A 514 5.08 2.71 -27.37
N VAL A 515 5.65 1.99 -26.41
CA VAL A 515 6.60 2.52 -25.44
C VAL A 515 7.92 1.76 -25.58
N LEU A 516 9.01 2.52 -25.67
CA LEU A 516 10.36 1.98 -25.76
C LEU A 516 11.15 2.36 -24.50
N GLY A 517 11.80 1.39 -23.91
CA GLY A 517 12.79 1.57 -22.85
C GLY A 517 14.11 2.08 -23.41
N ASP A 518 14.98 2.57 -22.52
CA ASP A 518 16.33 3.00 -22.84
C ASP A 518 17.32 2.45 -21.80
N ALA A 519 18.19 1.55 -22.23
CA ALA A 519 19.16 0.90 -21.36
C ALA A 519 20.22 1.88 -20.81
N ASP A 520 20.45 3.02 -21.48
CA ASP A 520 21.42 4.03 -21.11
C ASP A 520 20.90 5.08 -20.10
N LEU A 521 19.68 4.91 -19.56
CA LEU A 521 19.12 5.83 -18.58
C LEU A 521 20.00 5.96 -17.34
N ASP A 522 20.27 7.21 -16.97
CA ASP A 522 20.96 7.56 -15.73
C ASP A 522 20.06 7.40 -14.49
N THR A 523 20.68 7.10 -13.34
CA THR A 523 20.01 7.08 -12.03
C THR A 523 19.55 8.49 -11.64
N GLU A 524 18.29 8.63 -11.24
CA GLU A 524 17.77 9.86 -10.62
C GLU A 524 18.45 10.09 -9.27
N GLN A 525 18.86 11.33 -9.03
CA GLN A 525 19.46 11.73 -7.76
C GLN A 525 18.73 12.93 -7.18
N ALA A 526 18.32 12.84 -5.93
CA ALA A 526 17.59 13.89 -5.25
C ALA A 526 18.35 14.43 -4.03
N THR A 527 18.23 15.74 -3.82
CA THR A 527 18.56 16.41 -2.57
C THR A 527 17.31 17.03 -2.00
N ASN A 528 17.02 16.70 -0.75
CA ASN A 528 15.82 17.16 -0.04
C ASN A 528 16.23 17.96 1.20
N ILE A 529 15.61 19.13 1.37
CA ILE A 529 15.62 19.90 2.64
C ILE A 529 14.18 20.03 3.13
N GLN A 530 14.00 19.80 4.41
CA GLN A 530 12.71 19.81 5.05
C GLN A 530 12.81 20.38 6.46
N ALA A 531 11.83 21.19 6.84
CA ALA A 531 11.69 21.71 8.20
C ALA A 531 10.26 21.52 8.68
N SER A 532 10.11 21.14 9.93
CA SER A 532 8.80 20.94 10.57
C SER A 532 8.71 21.64 11.92
N LEU A 533 7.50 22.08 12.23
CA LEU A 533 7.13 22.62 13.52
C LEU A 533 5.90 21.85 14.00
N SER A 534 6.03 21.16 15.13
CA SER A 534 4.97 20.37 15.74
C SER A 534 4.53 20.97 17.07
N TYR A 535 3.23 20.93 17.31
CA TYR A 535 2.59 21.35 18.55
C TYR A 535 1.83 20.18 19.17
N ASN A 536 2.00 19.97 20.47
CA ASN A 536 1.27 18.96 21.22
C ASN A 536 0.90 19.51 22.61
N SER A 537 -0.39 19.58 22.88
CA SER A 537 -0.96 19.99 24.16
C SER A 537 -2.24 19.20 24.41
N ASN A 538 -2.76 19.22 25.62
CA ASN A 538 -4.00 18.53 25.98
C ASN A 538 -5.16 18.92 25.04
N GLY A 539 -5.54 18.01 24.17
CA GLY A 539 -6.64 18.15 23.23
C GLY A 539 -6.33 18.89 21.92
N LEU A 540 -5.09 19.34 21.68
CA LEU A 540 -4.68 19.90 20.40
C LEU A 540 -3.31 19.38 20.01
N THR A 541 -3.24 18.74 18.82
CA THR A 541 -1.99 18.36 18.19
C THR A 541 -1.96 18.91 16.77
N GLY A 542 -0.80 19.26 16.28
CA GLY A 542 -0.68 19.72 14.91
C GLY A 542 0.76 19.79 14.45
N SER A 543 0.94 19.85 13.15
CA SER A 543 2.23 20.03 12.51
C SER A 543 2.11 20.85 11.24
N VAL A 544 3.13 21.62 10.95
CA VAL A 544 3.35 22.27 9.66
C VAL A 544 4.74 21.88 9.19
N GLU A 545 4.84 21.56 7.93
CA GLU A 545 6.07 21.11 7.31
C GLU A 545 6.26 21.85 5.99
N VAL A 546 7.48 22.32 5.75
CA VAL A 546 7.92 22.91 4.50
C VAL A 546 9.04 22.06 3.93
N PHE A 547 9.03 21.85 2.62
CA PHE A 547 10.03 21.03 1.96
C PHE A 547 10.40 21.58 0.59
N ARG A 548 11.62 21.28 0.15
CA ARG A 548 12.08 21.48 -1.20
C ARG A 548 12.99 20.33 -1.59
N GLN A 549 12.69 19.72 -2.74
CA GLN A 549 13.45 18.61 -3.30
C GLN A 549 13.87 18.93 -4.72
N LYS A 550 15.16 18.84 -5.01
CA LYS A 550 15.72 18.95 -6.36
C LYS A 550 16.15 17.57 -6.82
N ILE A 551 15.69 17.17 -8.01
CA ILE A 551 16.02 15.90 -8.64
C ILE A 551 16.82 16.20 -9.90
N ASN A 552 17.96 15.55 -10.08
CA ASN A 552 18.73 15.55 -11.30
C ASN A 552 18.49 14.26 -12.06
N HIS A 553 18.64 14.28 -13.39
CA HIS A 553 18.39 13.16 -14.29
C HIS A 553 16.98 12.57 -14.13
N TYR A 554 15.99 13.46 -13.97
CA TYR A 554 14.59 13.07 -13.80
C TYR A 554 14.10 12.26 -15.00
N ILE A 555 13.68 11.02 -14.80
CA ILE A 555 13.22 10.14 -15.88
C ILE A 555 11.78 10.47 -16.25
N GLU A 556 11.57 10.87 -17.48
CA GLU A 556 10.23 11.15 -18.00
C GLU A 556 10.00 10.34 -19.26
N ARG A 557 8.73 10.10 -19.56
CA ARG A 557 8.32 9.48 -20.79
C ARG A 557 7.93 10.57 -21.78
N THR A 558 8.71 10.73 -22.84
CA THR A 558 8.54 11.76 -23.85
C THR A 558 7.94 11.18 -25.13
N THR A 559 7.02 11.92 -25.75
CA THR A 559 6.41 11.56 -27.03
C THR A 559 7.32 11.98 -28.18
N VAL A 560 7.80 11.02 -28.96
CA VAL A 560 8.68 11.26 -30.12
C VAL A 560 7.92 11.26 -31.45
N SER A 561 6.77 10.60 -31.52
CA SER A 561 5.82 10.66 -32.65
C SER A 561 4.42 10.36 -32.14
N GLU A 562 3.40 10.45 -33.01
CA GLU A 562 1.98 10.40 -32.65
C GLU A 562 1.61 9.19 -31.75
N ASP A 563 2.26 8.04 -31.95
CA ASP A 563 1.99 6.80 -31.23
C ASP A 563 3.22 6.18 -30.55
N VAL A 564 4.38 6.89 -30.50
CA VAL A 564 5.62 6.35 -29.94
C VAL A 564 6.14 7.25 -28.83
N GLN A 565 6.36 6.65 -27.68
CA GLN A 565 6.93 7.27 -26.49
C GLN A 565 8.22 6.56 -26.09
N VAL A 566 9.21 7.32 -25.62
CA VAL A 566 10.47 6.79 -25.10
C VAL A 566 10.72 7.31 -23.70
N TYR A 567 11.43 6.53 -22.90
CA TYR A 567 11.94 7.03 -21.62
C TYR A 567 13.24 7.80 -21.85
N SER A 568 13.38 8.95 -21.19
CA SER A 568 14.58 9.78 -21.26
C SER A 568 14.83 10.54 -19.97
N ASN A 569 16.09 10.92 -19.71
CA ASN A 569 16.40 11.75 -18.57
C ASN A 569 16.21 13.23 -18.93
N LEU A 570 15.43 13.99 -18.16
CA LEU A 570 15.44 15.43 -18.11
C LEU A 570 16.62 15.94 -17.27
N ASP A 571 17.12 17.14 -17.51
CA ASP A 571 18.23 17.70 -16.75
C ASP A 571 17.95 17.76 -15.25
N SER A 572 16.85 18.39 -14.85
CA SER A 572 16.41 18.38 -13.45
C SER A 572 14.96 18.80 -13.27
N ALA A 573 14.39 18.41 -12.14
CA ALA A 573 13.09 18.89 -11.67
C ALA A 573 13.22 19.39 -10.22
N THR A 574 12.39 20.36 -9.85
CA THR A 574 12.27 20.86 -8.47
C THR A 574 10.83 20.74 -8.01
N ILE A 575 10.63 20.10 -6.84
CA ILE A 575 9.31 20.00 -6.20
C ILE A 575 9.43 20.61 -4.81
N GLN A 576 8.50 21.50 -4.47
CA GLN A 576 8.47 22.19 -3.19
C GLN A 576 7.03 22.36 -2.69
N GLY A 577 6.87 22.55 -1.38
CA GLY A 577 5.53 22.72 -0.85
C GLY A 577 5.47 22.87 0.65
N ILE A 578 4.22 22.94 1.11
CA ILE A 578 3.83 23.02 2.51
C ILE A 578 2.74 21.97 2.75
N SER A 579 2.91 21.16 3.79
CA SER A 579 1.86 20.28 4.31
C SER A 579 1.53 20.64 5.75
N TYR A 580 0.28 20.49 6.14
CA TYR A 580 -0.17 20.84 7.49
C TYR A 580 -1.25 19.87 7.97
N GLN A 581 -1.23 19.61 9.27
CA GLN A 581 -2.22 18.80 9.96
C GLN A 581 -2.52 19.42 11.33
N LEU A 582 -3.79 19.43 11.71
CA LEU A 582 -4.27 19.91 13.01
C LEU A 582 -5.39 18.98 13.48
N ASP A 583 -5.22 18.39 14.65
CA ASP A 583 -6.21 17.56 15.32
C ASP A 583 -6.58 18.22 16.64
N TRP A 584 -7.85 18.52 16.82
CA TRP A 584 -8.39 19.10 18.04
C TRP A 584 -9.47 18.21 18.62
N GLN A 585 -9.40 18.00 19.91
CA GLN A 585 -10.43 17.32 20.68
C GLN A 585 -10.76 18.15 21.92
N GLN A 586 -12.02 18.42 22.17
CA GLN A 586 -12.45 19.14 23.35
C GLN A 586 -11.97 18.42 24.60
N SER A 587 -11.11 19.10 25.39
CA SER A 587 -10.59 18.57 26.65
C SER A 587 -11.76 18.36 27.64
N GLN A 588 -11.99 17.12 28.01
CA GLN A 588 -12.80 16.82 29.18
C GLN A 588 -11.95 17.25 30.38
N GLY A 589 -12.40 18.28 31.11
CA GLY A 589 -11.66 18.85 32.24
C GLY A 589 -11.13 17.79 33.21
N VAL A 590 -9.95 18.03 33.79
CA VAL A 590 -9.15 17.14 34.68
C VAL A 590 -9.93 16.54 35.84
N ASN A 591 -11.12 17.06 36.15
CA ASN A 591 -12.06 16.52 37.12
C ASN A 591 -13.01 15.50 36.43
N ARG A 592 -12.51 14.34 36.03
CA ARG A 592 -13.39 13.15 35.91
C ARG A 592 -13.81 12.78 37.34
N PRO A 593 -15.07 12.93 37.75
CA PRO A 593 -15.56 12.18 38.87
C PRO A 593 -15.50 10.70 38.45
N GLU A 594 -14.98 9.83 39.30
CA GLU A 594 -14.95 8.36 39.14
C GLU A 594 -16.34 7.71 38.90
N ASN A 595 -17.37 8.51 38.88
CA ASN A 595 -18.74 8.10 38.55
C ASN A 595 -19.10 8.58 37.16
N ASN A 596 -19.16 7.63 36.22
CA ASN A 596 -19.74 7.73 34.90
C ASN A 596 -21.06 8.50 34.93
N ALA A 597 -21.03 9.82 34.74
CA ALA A 597 -22.23 10.55 34.39
C ALA A 597 -22.52 10.24 32.90
N PRO A 598 -23.51 9.40 32.57
CA PRO A 598 -23.87 9.14 31.19
C PRO A 598 -24.33 10.45 30.56
N GLY A 599 -23.74 10.85 29.42
CA GLY A 599 -24.32 11.85 28.57
C GLY A 599 -23.53 13.12 28.25
N LYS A 600 -22.27 13.28 28.66
CA LYS A 600 -21.46 14.41 28.18
C LYS A 600 -20.59 13.96 27.02
N GLY A 601 -21.00 14.33 25.81
CA GLY A 601 -20.18 14.16 24.62
C GLY A 601 -19.08 15.23 24.50
N TYR A 602 -18.22 15.05 23.49
CA TYR A 602 -17.16 15.99 23.15
C TYR A 602 -17.11 16.23 21.64
N TRP A 603 -16.67 17.44 21.29
CA TRP A 603 -16.41 17.80 19.91
C TRP A 603 -14.97 17.46 19.53
N PHE A 604 -14.77 17.07 18.27
CA PHE A 604 -13.46 16.96 17.67
C PHE A 604 -13.43 17.62 16.29
N ALA A 605 -12.24 18.06 15.89
CA ALA A 605 -12.00 18.63 14.57
C ALA A 605 -10.65 18.15 14.06
N GLN A 606 -10.58 17.84 12.77
CA GLN A 606 -9.35 17.46 12.07
C GLN A 606 -9.26 18.31 10.81
N LEU A 607 -8.14 18.98 10.62
CA LEU A 607 -7.82 19.74 9.42
C LEU A 607 -6.50 19.25 8.87
N ASN A 608 -6.45 18.89 7.61
CA ASN A 608 -5.20 18.59 6.92
C ASN A 608 -5.23 19.12 5.48
N GLY A 609 -4.06 19.33 4.91
CA GLY A 609 -3.93 19.78 3.54
C GLY A 609 -2.49 19.96 3.11
N ALA A 610 -2.30 20.10 1.80
CA ALA A 610 -1.00 20.38 1.21
C ALA A 610 -1.12 21.33 0.01
N TRP A 611 -0.09 22.13 -0.19
CA TRP A 611 0.13 22.96 -1.35
C TRP A 611 1.50 22.61 -1.91
N ILE A 612 1.56 22.17 -3.17
CA ILE A 612 2.73 21.60 -3.82
C ILE A 612 2.90 22.24 -5.20
N GLU A 613 4.11 22.58 -5.53
CA GLU A 613 4.53 23.06 -6.85
C GLU A 613 5.66 22.21 -7.40
N GLY A 614 5.71 22.00 -8.70
CA GLY A 614 6.76 21.26 -9.37
C GLY A 614 7.05 21.81 -10.76
N GLU A 615 8.33 22.01 -11.06
CA GLU A 615 8.81 22.56 -12.32
C GLU A 615 10.10 21.86 -12.78
N ASP A 616 10.32 21.82 -14.07
CA ASP A 616 11.58 21.41 -14.68
C ASP A 616 12.65 22.51 -14.58
N ASN A 617 13.82 22.30 -15.21
CA ASN A 617 14.94 23.24 -15.21
C ASN A 617 14.71 24.53 -16.02
N ILE A 618 13.68 24.58 -16.86
CA ILE A 618 13.28 25.76 -17.65
C ILE A 618 12.00 26.44 -17.12
N GLY A 619 11.44 25.92 -16.03
CA GLY A 619 10.25 26.49 -15.40
C GLY A 619 8.93 25.98 -15.97
N SER A 620 8.93 24.87 -16.72
CA SER A 620 7.71 24.23 -17.19
C SER A 620 7.14 23.32 -16.11
N ALA A 621 5.81 23.23 -16.02
CA ALA A 621 5.16 22.33 -15.10
C ALA A 621 5.50 20.86 -15.43
N ILE A 622 5.77 20.07 -14.40
CA ILE A 622 5.94 18.62 -14.53
C ILE A 622 4.64 17.90 -14.19
N ALA A 623 4.47 16.70 -14.76
CA ALA A 623 3.28 15.89 -14.50
C ALA A 623 3.24 15.37 -13.04
N ASP A 624 2.09 14.87 -12.63
CA ASP A 624 1.81 14.23 -11.34
C ASP A 624 1.79 15.20 -10.13
N ILE A 625 1.95 16.51 -10.31
CA ILE A 625 1.83 17.49 -9.21
C ILE A 625 0.34 17.68 -8.87
N PRO A 626 -0.09 17.32 -7.64
CA PRO A 626 -1.49 17.47 -7.26
C PRO A 626 -1.87 18.93 -7.03
N PRO A 627 -3.10 19.34 -7.34
CA PRO A 627 -3.60 20.66 -6.97
C PRO A 627 -3.68 20.78 -5.46
N HIS A 628 -3.64 22.02 -4.95
CA HIS A 628 -3.87 22.27 -3.53
C HIS A 628 -5.16 21.62 -3.06
N SER A 629 -5.08 20.85 -1.97
CA SER A 629 -6.22 20.19 -1.37
C SER A 629 -6.21 20.34 0.15
N GLN A 630 -7.42 20.40 0.72
CA GLN A 630 -7.61 20.42 2.17
C GLN A 630 -8.85 19.64 2.55
N ARG A 631 -8.78 19.02 3.71
CA ARG A 631 -9.85 18.22 4.31
C ARG A 631 -10.14 18.72 5.72
N LEU A 632 -11.39 19.05 5.99
CA LEU A 632 -11.86 19.45 7.31
C LEU A 632 -12.91 18.45 7.77
N THR A 633 -12.66 17.72 8.86
CA THR A 633 -13.63 16.86 9.53
C THR A 633 -14.03 17.50 10.85
N LEU A 634 -15.33 17.65 11.07
CA LEU A 634 -15.93 18.09 12.33
C LEU A 634 -16.82 16.98 12.85
N GLY A 635 -16.71 16.66 14.12
CA GLY A 635 -17.53 15.60 14.69
C GLY A 635 -17.85 15.78 16.17
N TYR A 636 -18.80 14.98 16.60
CA TYR A 636 -19.27 14.93 17.98
C TYR A 636 -19.41 13.48 18.42
N GLU A 637 -18.85 13.15 19.56
CA GLU A 637 -18.90 11.81 20.13
C GLU A 637 -19.60 11.86 21.48
N VAL A 638 -20.60 11.01 21.68
CA VAL A 638 -21.37 10.89 22.90
C VAL A 638 -21.69 9.43 23.18
N SER A 639 -21.27 8.95 24.33
CA SER A 639 -21.40 7.56 24.73
C SER A 639 -20.91 6.61 23.63
N GLU A 640 -21.79 5.83 23.03
CA GLU A 640 -21.50 4.82 22.00
C GLU A 640 -21.71 5.33 20.55
N ILE A 641 -22.00 6.64 20.39
CA ILE A 641 -22.33 7.23 19.09
C ILE A 641 -21.28 8.29 18.73
N ARG A 642 -20.71 8.15 17.53
CA ARG A 642 -19.85 9.15 16.91
C ARG A 642 -20.51 9.63 15.62
N LEU A 643 -20.68 10.95 15.48
CA LEU A 643 -21.20 11.61 14.29
C LEU A 643 -20.13 12.55 13.73
N PHE A 644 -20.00 12.63 12.41
CA PHE A 644 -19.07 13.58 11.80
C PHE A 644 -19.50 14.00 10.40
N SER A 645 -18.95 15.11 9.96
CA SER A 645 -19.01 15.59 8.57
C SER A 645 -17.61 15.95 8.12
N THR A 646 -17.28 15.57 6.90
CA THR A 646 -16.00 15.88 6.24
C THR A 646 -16.27 16.73 5.02
N VAL A 647 -15.60 17.86 4.92
CA VAL A 647 -15.56 18.73 3.75
C VAL A 647 -14.19 18.60 3.10
N VAL A 648 -14.15 18.23 1.82
CA VAL A 648 -12.91 18.16 1.03
C VAL A 648 -12.97 19.24 -0.04
N TYR A 649 -12.03 20.15 -0.01
CA TYR A 649 -11.81 21.16 -1.06
C TYR A 649 -10.57 20.80 -1.86
N ARG A 650 -10.67 20.85 -3.19
CA ARG A 650 -9.57 20.75 -4.12
C ARG A 650 -9.62 21.97 -5.05
N ALA A 651 -8.50 22.68 -5.14
CA ALA A 651 -8.37 23.83 -6.02
C ALA A 651 -8.32 23.41 -7.50
N SER A 652 -8.53 24.36 -8.39
CA SER A 652 -8.28 24.16 -9.82
C SER A 652 -6.79 23.95 -10.09
N LYS A 653 -6.47 23.13 -11.10
CA LYS A 653 -5.12 22.97 -11.65
C LYS A 653 -5.11 23.51 -13.08
N ARG A 654 -4.27 24.52 -13.36
CA ARG A 654 -4.09 25.13 -14.70
C ARG A 654 -2.69 24.90 -15.24
N ASP A 655 -1.70 24.76 -14.34
CA ASP A 655 -0.34 24.40 -14.71
C ASP A 655 -0.27 22.87 -14.85
N ILE A 656 -0.29 22.38 -16.07
CA ILE A 656 -0.35 20.96 -16.42
C ILE A 656 0.97 20.50 -17.05
N GLY A 657 1.43 19.32 -16.66
CA GLY A 657 2.53 18.61 -17.31
C GLY A 657 2.05 17.81 -18.53
N ASP A 658 2.99 17.16 -19.21
CA ASP A 658 2.67 16.30 -20.36
C ASP A 658 1.77 15.13 -19.94
N GLY A 659 0.75 14.84 -20.73
CA GLY A 659 -0.26 13.79 -20.43
C GLY A 659 -1.24 14.15 -19.31
N GLU A 660 -1.42 15.43 -19.00
CA GLU A 660 -2.40 15.93 -18.04
C GLU A 660 -3.48 16.81 -18.67
N LYS A 661 -4.61 16.93 -17.99
CA LYS A 661 -5.70 17.84 -18.28
C LYS A 661 -5.89 18.86 -17.16
N GLU A 662 -6.45 20.03 -17.49
CA GLU A 662 -6.86 21.01 -16.50
C GLU A 662 -7.97 20.47 -15.60
N LEU A 663 -7.93 20.85 -14.35
CA LEU A 663 -8.97 20.52 -13.36
C LEU A 663 -9.67 21.79 -12.87
N ASP A 664 -10.98 21.71 -12.72
CA ASP A 664 -11.74 22.72 -12.00
C ASP A 664 -11.68 22.48 -10.48
N ASN A 665 -11.93 23.53 -9.71
CA ASN A 665 -12.07 23.40 -8.28
C ASN A 665 -13.34 22.61 -7.93
N VAL A 666 -13.26 21.85 -6.86
CA VAL A 666 -14.40 21.06 -6.34
C VAL A 666 -14.44 21.07 -4.82
N THR A 667 -15.66 21.04 -4.29
CA THR A 667 -15.91 20.85 -2.86
C THR A 667 -16.89 19.70 -2.70
N THR A 668 -16.48 18.65 -2.02
CA THR A 668 -17.37 17.52 -1.65
C THR A 668 -17.65 17.53 -0.16
N VAL A 669 -18.80 16.99 0.21
CA VAL A 669 -19.24 16.86 1.61
C VAL A 669 -19.62 15.41 1.86
N ASP A 670 -19.04 14.83 2.91
CA ASP A 670 -19.38 13.52 3.42
C ASP A 670 -19.96 13.65 4.82
N ILE A 671 -20.90 12.77 5.19
CA ILE A 671 -21.39 12.63 6.56
C ILE A 671 -21.25 11.18 7.00
N GLY A 672 -21.02 10.97 8.28
CA GLY A 672 -20.86 9.62 8.81
C GLY A 672 -21.32 9.49 10.25
N ALA A 673 -21.68 8.26 10.61
CA ALA A 673 -22.06 7.85 11.94
C ALA A 673 -21.47 6.48 12.28
N ALA A 674 -20.96 6.32 13.48
CA ALA A 674 -20.60 5.04 14.05
C ALA A 674 -21.40 4.84 15.35
N TRP A 675 -21.95 3.65 15.53
CA TRP A 675 -22.72 3.30 16.70
C TRP A 675 -22.31 1.92 17.24
N GLN A 676 -21.82 1.91 18.47
CA GLN A 676 -21.53 0.69 19.22
C GLN A 676 -22.80 0.26 19.97
N PHE A 677 -23.57 -0.68 19.43
CA PHE A 677 -24.82 -1.16 20.05
C PHE A 677 -24.58 -1.82 21.41
N ASN A 678 -23.48 -2.58 21.48
CA ASN A 678 -23.04 -3.27 22.67
C ASN A 678 -21.52 -3.62 22.52
N GLN A 679 -20.92 -4.29 23.48
CA GLN A 679 -19.49 -4.63 23.47
C GLN A 679 -19.06 -5.49 22.26
N ARG A 680 -20.01 -6.14 21.58
CA ARG A 680 -19.73 -7.07 20.49
C ARG A 680 -20.20 -6.61 19.11
N THR A 681 -21.08 -5.60 19.04
CA THR A 681 -21.72 -5.24 17.77
C THR A 681 -21.63 -3.76 17.52
N SER A 682 -21.06 -3.39 16.38
CA SER A 682 -21.01 -2.00 15.91
C SER A 682 -21.55 -1.86 14.49
N LEU A 683 -22.19 -0.73 14.22
CA LEU A 683 -22.64 -0.32 12.90
C LEU A 683 -21.94 0.99 12.53
N GLN A 684 -21.48 1.04 11.31
CA GLN A 684 -20.95 2.26 10.70
C GLN A 684 -21.77 2.57 9.46
N ALA A 685 -22.08 3.85 9.25
CA ALA A 685 -22.79 4.33 8.09
C ALA A 685 -22.14 5.63 7.61
N SER A 686 -21.97 5.78 6.30
CA SER A 686 -21.52 7.02 5.70
C SER A 686 -22.28 7.33 4.41
N TRP A 687 -22.44 8.61 4.12
CA TRP A 687 -22.93 9.11 2.85
C TRP A 687 -21.85 10.00 2.26
N ARG A 688 -21.25 9.53 1.19
CA ARG A 688 -20.15 10.19 0.50
C ARG A 688 -20.64 11.02 -0.65
N ASN A 689 -19.90 12.08 -0.97
CA ASN A 689 -20.25 13.03 -2.01
C ASN A 689 -21.74 13.43 -1.94
N LEU A 690 -22.20 13.80 -0.74
CA LEU A 690 -23.60 14.14 -0.43
C LEU A 690 -24.18 15.20 -1.39
N THR A 691 -23.33 16.09 -1.88
CA THR A 691 -23.69 17.15 -2.83
C THR A 691 -23.65 16.69 -4.28
N ASN A 692 -23.36 15.42 -4.53
CA ASN A 692 -23.26 14.78 -5.85
C ASN A 692 -22.46 15.60 -6.86
N GLN A 693 -21.27 16.07 -6.44
CA GLN A 693 -20.37 16.83 -7.32
C GLN A 693 -19.70 15.91 -8.34
N GLN A 694 -19.67 16.36 -9.59
CA GLN A 694 -18.93 15.70 -10.66
C GLN A 694 -17.53 16.29 -10.76
N TYR A 695 -16.50 15.45 -10.73
CA TYR A 695 -15.11 15.87 -10.85
C TYR A 695 -14.21 14.71 -11.29
N TYR A 696 -13.11 15.02 -11.95
CA TYR A 696 -12.10 14.02 -12.30
C TYR A 696 -11.30 13.58 -11.07
N VAL A 697 -10.97 12.27 -10.99
CA VAL A 697 -10.20 11.71 -9.86
C VAL A 697 -8.78 12.26 -9.78
N SER A 698 -8.17 12.58 -10.93
CA SER A 698 -6.81 13.14 -11.02
C SER A 698 -6.66 14.04 -12.26
N ALA A 699 -5.48 14.61 -12.45
CA ALA A 699 -5.16 15.39 -13.66
C ALA A 699 -4.70 14.53 -14.84
N ASP A 700 -4.53 13.23 -14.70
CA ASP A 700 -4.20 12.33 -15.84
C ASP A 700 -5.18 12.58 -16.99
N ASP A 701 -4.68 12.73 -18.23
CA ASP A 701 -5.51 13.05 -19.42
C ASP A 701 -6.64 12.03 -19.65
N LYS A 702 -6.43 10.77 -19.21
CA LYS A 702 -7.38 9.67 -19.29
C LYS A 702 -8.15 9.43 -17.97
N ALA A 703 -8.00 10.32 -16.97
CA ALA A 703 -8.69 10.16 -15.69
C ALA A 703 -10.21 10.15 -15.87
N ALA A 704 -10.87 9.19 -15.22
CA ALA A 704 -12.32 9.11 -15.15
C ALA A 704 -12.90 10.14 -14.16
N PHE A 705 -14.19 10.34 -14.23
CA PHE A 705 -14.93 11.01 -13.17
C PHE A 705 -14.92 10.16 -11.90
N ALA A 706 -14.98 10.83 -10.75
CA ALA A 706 -15.18 10.18 -9.47
C ALA A 706 -16.61 9.62 -9.38
N GLN A 707 -16.79 8.61 -8.52
CA GLN A 707 -18.14 8.12 -8.21
C GLN A 707 -19.03 9.26 -7.70
N GLY A 708 -20.28 9.26 -8.10
CA GLY A 708 -21.32 10.13 -7.57
C GLY A 708 -21.62 9.83 -6.11
N GLU A 709 -22.76 10.30 -5.62
CA GLU A 709 -23.16 10.03 -4.24
C GLU A 709 -23.22 8.53 -3.94
N SER A 710 -22.79 8.15 -2.72
CA SER A 710 -22.79 6.75 -2.28
C SER A 710 -23.07 6.62 -0.79
N VAL A 711 -24.03 5.77 -0.42
CA VAL A 711 -24.26 5.33 0.96
C VAL A 711 -23.46 4.06 1.21
N GLN A 712 -22.70 4.03 2.30
CA GLN A 712 -21.92 2.87 2.72
C GLN A 712 -22.33 2.43 4.12
N LEU A 713 -22.41 1.12 4.32
CA LEU A 713 -22.74 0.51 5.59
C LEU A 713 -21.70 -0.56 5.93
N ALA A 714 -21.30 -0.65 7.19
CA ALA A 714 -20.46 -1.74 7.69
C ALA A 714 -20.94 -2.18 9.07
N LEU A 715 -21.15 -3.47 9.24
CA LEU A 715 -21.56 -4.12 10.48
C LEU A 715 -20.44 -5.04 10.95
N THR A 716 -20.03 -4.89 12.20
CA THR A 716 -18.98 -5.72 12.81
C THR A 716 -19.54 -6.43 14.02
N PHE A 717 -19.28 -7.73 14.08
CA PHE A 717 -19.58 -8.59 15.22
C PHE A 717 -18.26 -9.13 15.81
N LEU A 718 -17.97 -8.85 17.06
CA LEU A 718 -16.92 -9.53 17.84
C LEU A 718 -17.51 -10.83 18.40
N LEU A 719 -16.83 -11.91 18.20
CA LEU A 719 -17.28 -13.30 18.52
C LEU A 719 -16.81 -13.77 19.88
#